data_9cc1d4069651ec391b70d2e2f241dfc3
#
_entry.id   9cc1d4069651ec391b70d2e2f241dfc3
#
_cell.length_a   1.000
_cell.length_b   1.000
_cell.length_c   1.000
_cell.angle_alpha   90.00
_cell.angle_beta   90.00
_cell.angle_gamma   90.00
#
_symmetry.space_group_name_H-M   'P 1'
#
loop_
_entity.id
_entity.type
_entity.pdbx_description
1 polymer ?
#
loop_
_entity_poly.entity_id
_entity_poly.type
_entity_poly.pdbx_seq_one_letter_code
_entity_poly.pdbx_strand_id
1 'polypeptide(L)'
;MRNKILSMKKLQLLLTVLIAYHLSLVTSLAQDFKFDEVTYTPQQTTFRLFAPADAKKVVVRIYKDGQGGKALKTIKMTQIATPHSDQRSEKDGLWTATAAGDLMDKFYTFDMGRGECPGVFAKAVGVNGKRGAIIDKEKTFPEHWCCDQHPVIKSPADLVIYELHHRDFSIARPDAKYPGKFMALTEPWAIEHLKSLGVNAVHILPSYDYGSVDETRLSDNKYNWGYDPVNYNVPEGGYSTNPYDPYCRIREFKEMVNALHEAGIAVILDVVYNHTYDIEHSNFQRTYPDYYYRKTADGQYSNGSGCGNETASEQPMMRKFMIESVKYWYNEYRVDGFRFDLMGCHDIETMKAIRAELDKLDPSILIYGEGWSAGACALPNEKVGMKANIQQMPGIAAFSDEMRDGLRGPFSDDTVSGWLGRLKTGKPGQFTGDVEVESLKFGIVGGISHPQVNMKKVNYSQKPWALEPTQMLAYVSCHDDMCLVDRLKASIPKLSQDELIRLDLLAQTAVMTSQGVPFMLSGEELLRTKQGVHNSFESPDSINRLDWRNKERYPQVFKYYSDLIALRRNHPAFRLGDANLVRKHLEFLDAPSGVVAFMLKNYAGRDDWRNIIVILNPKRELVTVNIPKAMYTVVCKDGEINEDSTEKIFGRRTTVSPQSALILHD
;
A
#
# COMPACT_ATOMS: atom_id res chain seq x y z
N MET A 1 68.43 -6.85 -4.50
CA MET A 1 67.10 -6.71 -5.14
C MET A 1 65.94 -7.33 -4.34
N ARG A 2 66.04 -8.57 -3.85
CA ARG A 2 64.95 -9.24 -3.10
C ARG A 2 64.44 -8.46 -1.85
N ASN A 3 65.32 -7.85 -1.05
CA ASN A 3 64.90 -7.12 0.16
C ASN A 3 64.19 -5.78 -0.11
N LYS A 4 64.43 -5.11 -1.26
CA LYS A 4 63.69 -3.90 -1.67
C LYS A 4 62.25 -4.23 -2.12
N ILE A 5 62.09 -5.40 -2.81
CA ILE A 5 60.75 -5.83 -3.29
C ILE A 5 59.87 -6.27 -2.11
N LEU A 6 60.44 -6.90 -1.08
CA LEU A 6 59.71 -7.26 0.14
C LEU A 6 59.26 -6.05 0.98
N SER A 7 60.09 -5.00 1.01
CA SER A 7 59.81 -3.71 1.67
C SER A 7 58.69 -2.94 0.95
N MET A 8 58.68 -2.92 -0.38
CA MET A 8 57.63 -2.29 -1.17
C MET A 8 56.30 -3.00 -1.08
N LYS A 9 56.27 -4.35 -1.06
CA LYS A 9 55.03 -5.11 -0.86
C LYS A 9 54.44 -4.89 0.56
N LYS A 10 55.28 -4.82 1.59
CA LYS A 10 54.82 -4.49 2.96
C LYS A 10 54.31 -3.08 3.06
N LEU A 11 54.90 -2.10 2.39
CA LEU A 11 54.45 -0.71 2.35
C LEU A 11 53.13 -0.61 1.61
N GLN A 12 52.98 -1.32 0.49
CA GLN A 12 51.74 -1.35 -0.29
C GLN A 12 50.58 -2.01 0.51
N LEU A 13 50.88 -3.11 1.23
CA LEU A 13 49.90 -3.76 2.10
C LEU A 13 49.47 -2.86 3.26
N LEU A 14 50.43 -2.12 3.89
CA LEU A 14 50.13 -1.16 4.94
C LEU A 14 49.29 0.01 4.42
N LEU A 15 49.59 0.52 3.21
CA LEU A 15 48.81 1.58 2.56
C LEU A 15 47.38 1.10 2.23
N THR A 16 47.24 -0.13 1.75
CA THR A 16 45.91 -0.72 1.44
C THR A 16 45.07 -0.94 2.72
N VAL A 17 45.71 -1.38 3.81
CA VAL A 17 45.05 -1.55 5.11
C VAL A 17 44.67 -0.19 5.73
N LEU A 18 45.55 0.82 5.61
CA LEU A 18 45.23 2.18 6.08
C LEU A 18 44.13 2.84 5.26
N ILE A 19 44.12 2.64 3.92
CA ILE A 19 43.04 3.12 3.04
C ILE A 19 41.73 2.39 3.35
N ALA A 20 41.75 1.06 3.55
CA ALA A 20 40.57 0.30 3.95
C ALA A 20 40.07 0.69 5.34
N TYR A 21 40.97 0.96 6.29
CA TYR A 21 40.60 1.44 7.63
C TYR A 21 40.07 2.89 7.61
N HIS A 22 40.67 3.77 6.78
CA HIS A 22 40.13 5.11 6.54
C HIS A 22 38.79 5.08 5.80
N LEU A 23 38.61 4.24 4.77
CA LEU A 23 37.31 4.03 4.11
C LEU A 23 36.25 3.48 5.08
N SER A 24 36.61 2.53 5.97
CA SER A 24 35.65 1.99 6.94
C SER A 24 35.29 2.99 8.04
N LEU A 25 36.20 3.85 8.47
CA LEU A 25 35.92 4.93 9.43
C LEU A 25 35.10 6.07 8.78
N VAL A 26 35.41 6.41 7.54
CA VAL A 26 34.72 7.48 6.79
C VAL A 26 33.29 7.03 6.42
N THR A 27 33.09 5.76 6.04
CA THR A 27 31.76 5.21 5.83
C THR A 27 30.92 5.15 7.13
N SER A 28 31.56 4.90 8.27
CA SER A 28 30.89 4.89 9.59
C SER A 28 30.38 6.27 10.02
N LEU A 29 31.15 7.34 9.77
CA LEU A 29 30.77 8.71 10.16
C LEU A 29 29.76 9.40 9.24
N ALA A 30 29.65 8.95 7.98
CA ALA A 30 28.62 9.41 7.03
C ALA A 30 27.29 8.68 7.17
N GLN A 31 27.28 7.52 7.78
CA GLN A 31 26.08 6.73 8.04
C GLN A 31 25.25 7.24 9.25
N ASP A 32 25.72 8.21 10.03
CA ASP A 32 25.15 8.51 11.34
C ASP A 32 24.02 9.54 11.38
N PHE A 33 23.78 10.33 10.33
CA PHE A 33 22.61 11.22 10.35
C PHE A 33 21.35 10.45 9.96
N LYS A 34 20.52 10.12 10.98
CA LYS A 34 19.28 9.34 10.81
C LYS A 34 18.01 10.20 10.83
N PHE A 35 18.13 11.46 10.39
CA PHE A 35 17.06 12.44 10.51
C PHE A 35 16.56 12.62 11.95
N ASP A 36 17.47 12.51 12.92
CA ASP A 36 17.23 12.88 14.31
C ASP A 36 17.33 14.40 14.46
N GLU A 37 16.44 15.09 13.74
CA GLU A 37 16.44 16.56 13.62
C GLU A 37 16.27 17.25 14.97
N VAL A 38 15.57 16.62 15.91
CA VAL A 38 15.35 17.13 17.27
C VAL A 38 15.63 16.05 18.30
N THR A 39 16.55 16.34 19.21
CA THR A 39 16.84 15.48 20.37
C THR A 39 16.62 16.30 21.64
N TYR A 40 15.62 15.93 22.43
CA TYR A 40 15.22 16.62 23.64
C TYR A 40 15.74 15.91 24.89
N THR A 41 16.18 16.73 25.85
CA THR A 41 16.31 16.37 27.25
C THR A 41 15.81 17.55 28.12
N PRO A 42 15.46 17.37 29.41
CA PRO A 42 15.03 18.48 30.25
C PRO A 42 16.10 19.59 30.45
N GLN A 43 17.36 19.27 30.21
CA GLN A 43 18.48 20.23 30.34
C GLN A 43 18.73 21.01 29.05
N GLN A 44 18.46 20.38 27.92
CA GLN A 44 18.70 21.00 26.61
C GLN A 44 17.99 20.28 25.47
N THR A 45 17.73 21.00 24.38
CA THR A 45 17.29 20.44 23.11
C THR A 45 18.32 20.72 22.04
N THR A 46 18.75 19.66 21.33
CA THR A 46 19.66 19.77 20.18
C THR A 46 18.87 19.64 18.90
N PHE A 47 19.10 20.59 17.99
CA PHE A 47 18.53 20.65 16.66
C PHE A 47 19.59 20.32 15.62
N ARG A 48 19.26 19.53 14.62
CA ARG A 48 20.13 19.17 13.47
C ARG A 48 19.36 19.34 12.18
N LEU A 49 20.04 19.73 11.13
CA LEU A 49 19.40 19.91 9.82
C LEU A 49 20.39 19.60 8.71
N PHE A 50 19.96 18.78 7.75
CA PHE A 50 20.67 18.59 6.48
C PHE A 50 20.27 19.69 5.50
N ALA A 51 21.23 20.48 5.06
CA ALA A 51 21.00 21.67 4.23
C ALA A 51 22.26 22.02 3.45
N PRO A 52 22.21 22.95 2.44
CA PRO A 52 23.39 23.37 1.69
C PRO A 52 24.51 23.87 2.61
N ALA A 53 25.76 23.49 2.31
CA ALA A 53 26.93 23.90 3.08
C ALA A 53 27.20 25.41 3.00
N ASP A 54 26.81 26.05 1.89
CA ASP A 54 26.96 27.49 1.62
C ASP A 54 25.75 28.33 2.07
N ALA A 55 24.81 27.73 2.79
CA ALA A 55 23.64 28.44 3.26
C ALA A 55 24.00 29.65 4.15
N LYS A 56 23.57 30.84 3.73
CA LYS A 56 23.91 32.11 4.42
C LYS A 56 23.14 32.30 5.73
N LYS A 57 21.98 31.68 5.86
CA LYS A 57 21.13 31.80 7.02
C LYS A 57 20.61 30.40 7.35
N VAL A 58 20.89 29.91 8.55
CA VAL A 58 20.29 28.69 9.09
C VAL A 58 19.96 28.97 10.54
N VAL A 59 18.69 29.06 10.86
CA VAL A 59 18.22 29.34 12.22
C VAL A 59 17.12 28.39 12.63
N VAL A 60 17.04 28.11 13.93
CA VAL A 60 15.88 27.49 14.56
C VAL A 60 15.15 28.54 15.40
N ARG A 61 13.81 28.57 15.30
CA ARG A 61 12.95 29.41 16.12
C ARG A 61 12.14 28.56 17.07
N ILE A 62 11.98 29.04 18.29
CA ILE A 62 11.17 28.39 19.33
C ILE A 62 9.93 29.21 19.57
N TYR A 63 8.80 28.53 19.68
CA TYR A 63 7.48 29.13 19.90
C TYR A 63 6.79 28.54 21.12
N LYS A 64 5.87 29.30 21.69
CA LYS A 64 5.02 28.83 22.78
C LYS A 64 3.94 27.88 22.24
N ASP A 65 3.31 28.26 21.13
CA ASP A 65 2.09 27.63 20.59
C ASP A 65 2.31 27.05 19.20
N GLY A 66 1.52 26.04 18.82
CA GLY A 66 1.61 25.35 17.52
C GLY A 66 1.28 26.23 16.32
N GLN A 67 0.60 27.35 16.53
CA GLN A 67 0.30 28.36 15.50
C GLN A 67 0.26 29.78 16.08
N GLY A 68 0.41 30.78 15.21
CA GLY A 68 0.36 32.20 15.62
C GLY A 68 1.49 32.60 16.56
N GLY A 69 1.38 33.79 17.16
CA GLY A 69 2.35 34.32 18.12
C GLY A 69 3.75 34.62 17.52
N LYS A 70 4.61 35.22 18.34
CA LYS A 70 6.01 35.53 18.00
C LYS A 70 6.95 34.47 18.53
N ALA A 71 8.09 34.30 17.88
CA ALA A 71 9.15 33.43 18.38
C ALA A 71 9.62 33.89 19.75
N LEU A 72 9.70 32.97 20.70
CA LEU A 72 10.28 33.17 22.04
C LEU A 72 11.79 33.33 21.92
N LYS A 73 12.42 32.58 21.02
CA LYS A 73 13.87 32.56 20.81
C LYS A 73 14.18 32.23 19.36
N THR A 74 15.22 32.87 18.83
CA THR A 74 15.85 32.52 17.54
C THR A 74 17.30 32.17 17.80
N ILE A 75 17.73 31.00 17.32
CA ILE A 75 19.08 30.48 17.55
C ILE A 75 19.72 30.27 16.19
N LYS A 76 20.90 30.85 15.97
CA LYS A 76 21.69 30.59 14.76
C LYS A 76 22.29 29.18 14.86
N MET A 77 22.14 28.41 13.79
CA MET A 77 22.80 27.11 13.68
C MET A 77 24.23 27.25 13.16
N THR A 78 25.09 26.35 13.55
CA THR A 78 26.48 26.24 13.10
C THR A 78 26.66 24.96 12.31
N GLN A 79 27.46 25.03 11.26
CA GLN A 79 27.77 23.85 10.45
C GLN A 79 28.72 22.94 11.23
N ILE A 80 28.42 21.65 11.24
CA ILE A 80 29.31 20.63 11.77
C ILE A 80 30.35 20.31 10.68
N ALA A 81 31.64 20.41 11.01
CA ALA A 81 32.69 19.91 10.14
C ALA A 81 32.58 18.38 10.07
N THR A 82 32.00 17.87 9.02
CA THR A 82 31.97 16.44 8.76
C THR A 82 33.08 16.09 7.77
N PRO A 83 33.84 15.00 8.00
CA PRO A 83 34.69 14.47 6.95
C PRO A 83 33.82 14.16 5.73
N HIS A 84 34.28 14.56 4.53
CA HIS A 84 33.60 14.21 3.29
C HIS A 84 33.51 12.69 3.19
N SER A 85 32.31 12.16 3.20
CA SER A 85 32.06 10.77 2.88
C SER A 85 31.74 10.66 1.39
N ASP A 86 32.02 9.52 0.78
CA ASP A 86 31.80 9.23 -0.64
C ASP A 86 30.35 9.41 -1.11
N GLN A 87 29.42 9.67 -0.21
CA GLN A 87 27.99 9.87 -0.49
C GLN A 87 27.53 11.34 -0.35
N ARG A 88 28.36 12.25 0.15
CA ARG A 88 28.03 13.68 0.26
C ARG A 88 28.92 14.48 -0.69
N SER A 89 28.30 15.41 -1.40
CA SER A 89 29.03 16.38 -2.20
C SER A 89 29.63 17.47 -1.29
N GLU A 90 30.62 18.22 -1.77
CA GLU A 90 31.15 19.42 -1.08
C GLU A 90 30.06 20.49 -0.83
N LYS A 91 28.92 20.35 -1.51
CA LYS A 91 27.77 21.26 -1.37
C LYS A 91 26.88 20.91 -0.17
N ASP A 92 27.06 19.73 0.43
CA ASP A 92 26.19 19.21 1.51
C ASP A 92 26.70 19.62 2.88
N GLY A 93 25.82 20.16 3.72
CA GLY A 93 26.10 20.58 5.08
C GLY A 93 25.19 19.90 6.11
N LEU A 94 25.75 19.61 7.26
CA LEU A 94 24.99 19.27 8.47
C LEU A 94 25.10 20.42 9.46
N TRP A 95 23.97 20.99 9.86
CA TRP A 95 23.87 22.13 10.73
C TRP A 95 23.34 21.71 12.10
N THR A 96 23.83 22.33 13.18
CA THR A 96 23.39 22.06 14.54
C THR A 96 23.21 23.33 15.36
N ALA A 97 22.30 23.26 16.32
CA ALA A 97 22.14 24.25 17.38
C ALA A 97 21.66 23.56 18.64
N THR A 98 22.03 24.11 19.80
CA THR A 98 21.55 23.62 21.10
C THR A 98 20.88 24.78 21.86
N ALA A 99 19.70 24.51 22.37
CA ALA A 99 18.98 25.40 23.27
C ALA A 99 19.05 24.84 24.70
N ALA A 100 19.61 25.58 25.61
CA ALA A 100 19.63 25.23 27.03
C ALA A 100 18.24 25.45 27.66
N GLY A 101 17.92 24.64 28.65
CA GLY A 101 16.65 24.66 29.40
C GLY A 101 15.62 23.69 28.83
N ASP A 102 14.54 23.55 29.57
CA ASP A 102 13.43 22.68 29.23
C ASP A 102 12.51 23.29 28.13
N LEU A 103 12.47 22.64 26.99
CA LEU A 103 11.61 23.01 25.87
C LEU A 103 10.43 22.05 25.69
N MET A 104 10.13 21.20 26.67
CA MET A 104 8.94 20.34 26.61
C MET A 104 7.69 21.18 26.30
N ASP A 105 6.82 20.65 25.44
CA ASP A 105 5.58 21.29 25.01
C ASP A 105 5.77 22.64 24.30
N LYS A 106 6.97 22.93 23.80
CA LYS A 106 7.25 24.04 22.89
C LYS A 106 7.24 23.57 21.45
N PHE A 107 7.14 24.54 20.56
CA PHE A 107 7.16 24.30 19.13
C PHE A 107 8.39 24.97 18.51
N TYR A 108 8.79 24.43 17.35
CA TYR A 108 9.95 24.92 16.64
C TYR A 108 9.73 24.98 15.13
N THR A 109 10.55 25.80 14.47
CA THR A 109 10.74 25.81 13.03
C THR A 109 12.20 25.99 12.69
N PHE A 110 12.61 25.45 11.53
CA PHE A 110 13.84 25.84 10.85
C PHE A 110 13.53 26.92 9.81
N ASP A 111 14.50 27.84 9.59
CA ASP A 111 14.39 28.84 8.54
C ASP A 111 15.75 29.06 7.84
N MET A 112 15.73 28.76 6.54
CA MET A 112 16.88 28.90 5.64
C MET A 112 16.80 30.19 4.81
N GLY A 113 15.89 31.13 5.15
CA GLY A 113 15.59 32.33 4.37
C GLY A 113 14.58 32.13 3.25
N ARG A 114 13.91 30.95 3.22
CA ARG A 114 12.89 30.56 2.23
C ARG A 114 11.53 30.29 2.84
N GLY A 115 11.31 30.71 4.06
CA GLY A 115 10.14 30.38 4.86
C GLY A 115 10.44 29.36 5.94
N GLU A 116 9.59 29.35 6.93
CA GLU A 116 9.72 28.45 8.08
C GLU A 116 9.09 27.09 7.79
N CYS A 117 9.72 26.02 8.30
CA CYS A 117 9.20 24.66 8.22
C CYS A 117 9.63 23.84 9.46
N PRO A 118 8.91 22.74 9.80
CA PRO A 118 9.24 21.88 10.93
C PRO A 118 10.49 20.99 10.71
N GLY A 119 11.11 21.06 9.52
CA GLY A 119 12.12 20.12 9.08
C GLY A 119 11.52 19.02 8.18
N VAL A 120 12.36 18.17 7.61
CA VAL A 120 11.87 17.11 6.70
C VAL A 120 11.39 15.87 7.46
N PHE A 121 11.86 15.68 8.70
CA PHE A 121 11.57 14.51 9.51
C PHE A 121 10.92 14.86 10.86
N ALA A 122 10.00 15.83 10.85
CA ALA A 122 9.22 16.14 12.04
C ALA A 122 8.46 14.88 12.50
N LYS A 123 8.51 14.59 13.80
CA LYS A 123 7.86 13.42 14.44
C LYS A 123 6.60 13.80 15.21
N ALA A 124 6.40 15.08 15.44
CA ALA A 124 5.22 15.68 16.04
C ALA A 124 5.09 17.10 15.52
N VAL A 125 3.87 17.56 15.29
CA VAL A 125 3.59 18.90 14.78
C VAL A 125 2.39 19.51 15.49
N GLY A 126 2.32 20.84 15.46
CA GLY A 126 1.11 21.60 15.81
C GLY A 126 0.07 21.52 14.69
N VAL A 127 -1.09 22.13 14.93
CA VAL A 127 -2.20 22.17 13.99
C VAL A 127 -1.75 22.67 12.60
N ASN A 128 -2.26 22.02 11.53
CA ASN A 128 -1.89 22.24 10.13
C ASN A 128 -0.38 22.01 9.83
N GLY A 129 0.34 21.26 10.65
CA GLY A 129 1.68 20.78 10.33
C GLY A 129 2.79 21.84 10.19
N LYS A 130 2.54 23.12 10.52
CA LYS A 130 3.46 24.25 10.20
C LYS A 130 4.63 24.38 11.16
N ARG A 131 4.53 23.83 12.37
CA ARG A 131 5.57 23.85 13.41
C ARG A 131 5.77 22.46 13.96
N GLY A 132 7.02 22.05 14.09
CA GLY A 132 7.37 20.85 14.84
C GLY A 132 7.07 21.04 16.33
N ALA A 133 6.66 19.98 17.02
CA ALA A 133 6.42 19.96 18.45
C ALA A 133 7.51 19.18 19.18
N ILE A 134 7.93 19.67 20.33
CA ILE A 134 8.86 18.97 21.24
C ILE A 134 8.01 18.29 22.30
N ILE A 135 7.87 16.98 22.20
CA ILE A 135 6.97 16.18 23.04
C ILE A 135 7.73 15.08 23.79
N ASP A 136 7.12 14.64 24.86
CA ASP A 136 7.47 13.41 25.55
C ASP A 136 6.72 12.25 24.88
N LYS A 137 7.43 11.43 24.11
CA LYS A 137 6.81 10.34 23.36
C LYS A 137 6.14 9.29 24.25
N GLU A 138 6.61 9.12 25.50
CA GLU A 138 6.02 8.14 26.43
C GLU A 138 4.58 8.50 26.79
N LYS A 139 4.23 9.80 26.78
CA LYS A 139 2.85 10.28 26.97
C LYS A 139 1.90 9.96 25.80
N THR A 140 2.45 9.47 24.70
CA THR A 140 1.67 9.02 23.52
C THR A 140 1.37 7.52 23.53
N PHE A 141 1.86 6.78 24.53
CA PHE A 141 1.65 5.33 24.58
C PHE A 141 0.25 5.03 25.10
N PRO A 142 -0.53 4.22 24.38
CA PRO A 142 -1.79 3.68 24.88
C PRO A 142 -1.58 2.81 26.13
N GLU A 143 -2.66 2.57 26.85
CA GLU A 143 -2.69 1.52 27.86
C GLU A 143 -2.34 0.18 27.19
N HIS A 144 -1.48 -0.61 27.79
CA HIS A 144 -0.98 -1.89 27.26
C HIS A 144 -0.10 -1.81 26.00
N TRP A 145 0.33 -0.63 25.56
CA TRP A 145 1.24 -0.50 24.39
C TRP A 145 2.51 -1.33 24.51
N CYS A 146 3.04 -1.50 25.73
CA CYS A 146 4.21 -2.35 25.99
C CYS A 146 3.97 -3.84 25.67
N CYS A 147 2.71 -4.27 25.66
CA CYS A 147 2.30 -5.66 25.47
C CYS A 147 1.73 -5.95 24.08
N ASP A 148 1.60 -4.92 23.25
CA ASP A 148 1.15 -5.06 21.87
C ASP A 148 2.11 -5.95 21.07
N GLN A 149 1.57 -6.83 20.28
CA GLN A 149 2.31 -7.77 19.45
C GLN A 149 1.76 -7.74 18.03
N HIS A 150 2.67 -7.67 17.06
CA HIS A 150 2.31 -7.83 15.67
C HIS A 150 1.56 -9.15 15.43
N PRO A 151 0.50 -9.17 14.63
CA PRO A 151 -0.15 -10.39 14.18
C PRO A 151 0.84 -11.32 13.47
N VAL A 152 0.75 -12.61 13.71
CA VAL A 152 1.66 -13.59 13.11
C VAL A 152 1.29 -13.83 11.65
N ILE A 153 2.08 -13.30 10.73
CA ILE A 153 1.94 -13.50 9.28
C ILE A 153 3.02 -14.51 8.85
N LYS A 154 2.61 -15.75 8.56
CA LYS A 154 3.54 -16.81 8.13
C LYS A 154 3.96 -16.67 6.68
N SER A 155 3.07 -16.16 5.84
CA SER A 155 3.28 -15.91 4.42
C SER A 155 2.36 -14.79 3.96
N PRO A 156 2.79 -13.92 3.03
CA PRO A 156 1.86 -12.98 2.39
C PRO A 156 0.65 -13.65 1.74
N ALA A 157 0.76 -14.91 1.31
CA ALA A 157 -0.36 -15.69 0.76
C ALA A 157 -1.50 -15.93 1.76
N ASP A 158 -1.23 -15.84 3.09
CA ASP A 158 -2.23 -16.01 4.15
C ASP A 158 -3.07 -14.75 4.38
N LEU A 159 -2.70 -13.63 3.77
CA LEU A 159 -3.41 -12.36 3.94
C LEU A 159 -4.66 -12.28 3.06
N VAL A 160 -5.67 -11.60 3.59
CA VAL A 160 -6.80 -11.03 2.87
C VAL A 160 -6.84 -9.57 3.26
N ILE A 161 -6.47 -8.70 2.33
CA ILE A 161 -6.26 -7.28 2.58
C ILE A 161 -7.56 -6.51 2.32
N TYR A 162 -7.96 -5.69 3.28
CA TYR A 162 -9.14 -4.83 3.21
C TYR A 162 -8.71 -3.36 3.19
N GLU A 163 -8.88 -2.70 2.06
CA GLU A 163 -8.53 -1.28 1.89
C GLU A 163 -9.62 -0.39 2.46
N LEU A 164 -9.26 0.54 3.33
CA LEU A 164 -10.22 1.51 3.87
C LEU A 164 -9.67 2.93 4.01
N HIS A 165 -10.58 3.89 3.99
CA HIS A 165 -10.37 5.27 4.38
C HIS A 165 -11.17 5.58 5.65
N HIS A 166 -10.59 6.29 6.62
CA HIS A 166 -11.21 6.54 7.93
C HIS A 166 -12.60 7.15 7.85
N ARG A 167 -12.77 8.16 6.98
CA ARG A 167 -14.08 8.81 6.82
C ARG A 167 -15.07 7.93 6.09
N ASP A 168 -14.68 7.33 4.96
CA ASP A 168 -15.55 6.46 4.18
C ASP A 168 -16.17 5.37 5.03
N PHE A 169 -15.32 4.72 5.81
CA PHE A 169 -15.69 3.57 6.64
C PHE A 169 -16.66 3.94 7.75
N SER A 170 -16.45 5.09 8.43
CA SER A 170 -17.12 5.35 9.71
C SER A 170 -18.06 6.55 9.73
N ILE A 171 -17.93 7.51 8.79
CA ILE A 171 -18.67 8.80 8.87
C ILE A 171 -20.19 8.65 8.81
N ALA A 172 -20.68 7.62 8.11
CA ALA A 172 -22.13 7.36 7.97
C ALA A 172 -22.63 6.22 8.90
N ARG A 173 -21.79 5.73 9.81
CA ARG A 173 -22.19 4.72 10.76
C ARG A 173 -23.01 5.35 11.88
N PRO A 174 -24.32 4.93 12.06
CA PRO A 174 -25.24 5.66 12.96
C PRO A 174 -24.85 5.64 14.43
N ASP A 175 -24.19 4.57 14.87
CA ASP A 175 -23.76 4.30 16.25
C ASP A 175 -22.28 4.55 16.50
N ALA A 176 -21.54 5.11 15.52
CA ALA A 176 -20.14 5.46 15.70
C ALA A 176 -20.01 6.65 16.68
N LYS A 177 -19.18 6.46 17.69
CA LYS A 177 -18.82 7.50 18.66
C LYS A 177 -17.80 8.48 18.07
N TYR A 178 -16.92 7.97 17.20
CA TYR A 178 -15.82 8.74 16.61
C TYR A 178 -15.87 8.72 15.06
N PRO A 179 -16.97 9.19 14.43
CA PRO A 179 -17.12 9.10 12.98
C PRO A 179 -16.00 9.86 12.25
N GLY A 180 -15.36 9.21 11.28
CA GLY A 180 -14.28 9.77 10.47
C GLY A 180 -12.93 9.93 11.18
N LYS A 181 -12.72 9.31 12.34
CA LYS A 181 -11.50 9.43 13.18
C LYS A 181 -10.76 8.10 13.32
N PHE A 182 -9.48 8.16 13.71
CA PHE A 182 -8.69 6.97 14.06
C PHE A 182 -9.43 6.08 15.05
N MET A 183 -10.00 6.69 16.06
CA MET A 183 -10.71 6.01 17.15
C MET A 183 -11.95 5.22 16.70
N ALA A 184 -12.50 5.48 15.51
CA ALA A 184 -13.61 4.67 14.99
C ALA A 184 -13.23 3.20 14.79
N LEU A 185 -11.96 2.92 14.47
CA LEU A 185 -11.45 1.56 14.28
C LEU A 185 -11.13 0.83 15.61
N THR A 186 -11.24 1.51 16.75
CA THR A 186 -11.17 0.87 18.09
C THR A 186 -12.55 0.47 18.61
N GLU A 187 -13.63 0.91 17.96
CA GLU A 187 -14.98 0.65 18.40
C GLU A 187 -15.40 -0.82 18.15
N PRO A 188 -16.17 -1.44 19.07
CA PRO A 188 -16.55 -2.84 18.94
C PRO A 188 -17.22 -3.20 17.61
N TRP A 189 -18.08 -2.32 17.08
CA TRP A 189 -18.78 -2.55 15.81
C TRP A 189 -17.83 -2.67 14.62
N ALA A 190 -16.74 -1.88 14.62
CA ALA A 190 -15.74 -1.89 13.55
C ALA A 190 -14.90 -3.18 13.61
N ILE A 191 -14.42 -3.52 14.79
CA ILE A 191 -13.67 -4.76 15.03
C ILE A 191 -14.52 -5.99 14.72
N GLU A 192 -15.79 -6.01 15.15
CA GLU A 192 -16.71 -7.12 14.87
C GLU A 192 -17.00 -7.25 13.37
N HIS A 193 -17.17 -6.14 12.67
CA HIS A 193 -17.36 -6.17 11.21
C HIS A 193 -16.17 -6.81 10.51
N LEU A 194 -14.94 -6.34 10.77
CA LEU A 194 -13.72 -6.88 10.16
C LEU A 194 -13.51 -8.37 10.49
N LYS A 195 -13.72 -8.74 11.76
CA LYS A 195 -13.61 -10.15 12.20
C LYS A 195 -14.69 -11.05 11.58
N SER A 196 -15.94 -10.59 11.54
CA SER A 196 -17.04 -11.36 10.94
C SER A 196 -16.91 -11.51 9.42
N LEU A 197 -16.28 -10.53 8.75
CA LEU A 197 -15.92 -10.64 7.33
C LEU A 197 -14.79 -11.64 7.12
N GLY A 198 -13.88 -11.78 8.08
CA GLY A 198 -12.75 -12.72 8.04
C GLY A 198 -11.45 -12.15 7.49
N VAL A 199 -11.37 -10.85 7.20
CA VAL A 199 -10.12 -10.18 6.78
C VAL A 199 -9.12 -10.17 7.93
N ASN A 200 -7.83 -10.22 7.61
CA ASN A 200 -6.75 -10.26 8.59
C ASN A 200 -5.66 -9.22 8.36
N ALA A 201 -5.86 -8.32 7.40
CA ALA A 201 -5.05 -7.14 7.21
C ALA A 201 -5.91 -5.97 6.74
N VAL A 202 -5.64 -4.78 7.29
CA VAL A 202 -6.27 -3.52 6.86
C VAL A 202 -5.20 -2.66 6.21
N HIS A 203 -5.43 -2.30 4.94
CA HIS A 203 -4.66 -1.27 4.26
C HIS A 203 -5.40 0.06 4.47
N ILE A 204 -4.76 0.98 5.18
CA ILE A 204 -5.34 2.28 5.50
C ILE A 204 -4.79 3.31 4.51
N LEU A 205 -5.67 4.05 3.82
CA LEU A 205 -5.30 5.16 2.94
C LEU A 205 -4.45 6.19 3.71
N PRO A 206 -3.74 7.12 3.03
CA PRO A 206 -2.76 7.99 3.66
C PRO A 206 -3.26 8.59 4.97
N SER A 207 -2.53 8.31 6.04
CA SER A 207 -2.89 8.67 7.42
C SER A 207 -1.85 9.58 8.09
N TYR A 208 -0.86 10.03 7.33
CA TYR A 208 0.08 11.07 7.75
C TYR A 208 -0.46 12.46 7.39
N ASP A 209 0.17 13.49 7.95
CA ASP A 209 -0.20 14.90 7.82
C ASP A 209 -0.13 15.37 6.34
N TYR A 210 -1.28 15.81 5.81
CA TYR A 210 -1.44 16.21 4.42
C TYR A 210 -2.04 17.63 4.30
N GLY A 211 -1.92 18.26 3.11
CA GLY A 211 -2.09 19.71 2.98
C GLY A 211 -3.49 20.21 2.61
N SER A 212 -4.33 19.37 2.01
CA SER A 212 -5.59 19.83 1.40
C SER A 212 -6.73 20.11 2.39
N VAL A 213 -6.63 19.63 3.65
CA VAL A 213 -7.65 19.85 4.68
C VAL A 213 -7.12 20.79 5.76
N ASP A 214 -7.81 21.89 6.01
CA ASP A 214 -7.47 22.79 7.12
C ASP A 214 -7.99 22.23 8.44
N GLU A 215 -7.09 21.75 9.29
CA GLU A 215 -7.38 21.15 10.58
C GLU A 215 -8.08 22.13 11.57
N THR A 216 -7.96 23.45 11.35
CA THR A 216 -8.66 24.46 12.15
C THR A 216 -10.11 24.65 11.73
N ARG A 217 -10.53 24.06 10.62
CA ARG A 217 -11.83 24.21 9.99
C ARG A 217 -12.49 22.88 9.65
N LEU A 218 -12.31 21.86 10.48
CA LEU A 218 -12.89 20.53 10.25
C LEU A 218 -14.41 20.53 10.12
N SER A 219 -15.09 21.56 10.68
CA SER A 219 -16.53 21.79 10.50
C SER A 219 -16.96 22.05 9.05
N ASP A 220 -16.05 22.45 8.18
CA ASP A 220 -16.32 22.65 6.75
C ASP A 220 -16.54 21.31 6.03
N ASN A 221 -16.25 20.19 6.68
CA ASN A 221 -16.38 18.82 6.17
C ASN A 221 -15.68 18.60 4.84
N LYS A 222 -14.57 19.32 4.59
CA LYS A 222 -13.76 19.12 3.41
C LYS A 222 -13.20 17.69 3.44
N TYR A 223 -13.37 16.99 2.34
CA TYR A 223 -12.90 15.62 2.14
C TYR A 223 -11.65 15.60 1.27
N ASN A 224 -10.72 14.70 1.56
CA ASN A 224 -9.65 14.31 0.67
C ASN A 224 -9.16 12.90 1.04
N TRP A 225 -8.61 12.15 0.07
CA TRP A 225 -8.00 10.84 0.35
C TRP A 225 -6.67 10.96 1.11
N GLY A 226 -5.99 12.11 1.03
CA GLY A 226 -4.73 12.35 1.72
C GLY A 226 -3.46 12.12 0.89
N TYR A 227 -3.55 11.98 -0.44
CA TYR A 227 -2.39 11.84 -1.32
C TYR A 227 -1.69 13.16 -1.64
N ASP A 228 -1.62 14.07 -0.69
CA ASP A 228 -0.98 15.38 -0.77
C ASP A 228 -0.08 15.65 0.46
N PRO A 229 1.02 14.87 0.61
CA PRO A 229 1.81 14.82 1.82
C PRO A 229 2.55 16.12 2.15
N VAL A 230 2.55 16.47 3.45
CA VAL A 230 3.29 17.61 4.03
C VAL A 230 4.32 17.12 5.05
N ASN A 231 3.91 16.37 6.08
CA ASN A 231 4.77 15.79 7.09
C ASN A 231 4.64 14.27 7.13
N TYR A 232 5.55 13.57 6.48
CA TYR A 232 5.49 12.13 6.23
C TYR A 232 5.55 11.23 7.48
N ASN A 233 5.97 11.76 8.64
CA ASN A 233 6.22 10.97 9.84
C ASN A 233 5.33 11.37 11.01
N VAL A 234 4.22 12.04 10.72
CA VAL A 234 3.25 12.51 11.71
C VAL A 234 1.85 12.07 11.28
N PRO A 235 1.04 11.44 12.15
CA PRO A 235 -0.35 11.14 11.84
C PRO A 235 -1.18 12.40 11.56
N GLU A 236 -2.15 12.28 10.64
CA GLU A 236 -3.06 13.35 10.23
C GLU A 236 -3.92 13.86 11.41
N GLY A 237 -3.90 15.18 11.63
CA GLY A 237 -4.66 15.79 12.72
C GLY A 237 -6.17 15.82 12.48
N GLY A 238 -6.60 15.86 11.22
CA GLY A 238 -8.01 15.78 10.83
C GLY A 238 -8.68 14.48 11.25
N TYR A 239 -7.89 13.39 11.38
CA TYR A 239 -8.39 12.09 11.86
C TYR A 239 -8.27 11.93 13.39
N SER A 240 -7.65 12.87 14.11
CA SER A 240 -7.65 12.88 15.57
C SER A 240 -8.87 13.60 16.15
N THR A 241 -9.18 13.34 17.42
CA THR A 241 -10.27 14.03 18.12
C THR A 241 -9.91 15.47 18.50
N ASN A 242 -8.60 15.79 18.58
CA ASN A 242 -8.10 17.13 18.84
C ASN A 242 -6.84 17.44 18.02
N PRO A 243 -6.95 18.14 16.87
CA PRO A 243 -5.81 18.46 16.01
C PRO A 243 -4.86 19.50 16.61
N TYR A 244 -5.28 20.25 17.65
CA TYR A 244 -4.45 21.25 18.32
C TYR A 244 -3.45 20.62 19.31
N ASP A 245 -3.71 19.40 19.79
CA ASP A 245 -2.84 18.67 20.69
C ASP A 245 -1.93 17.71 19.91
N PRO A 246 -0.61 17.96 19.82
CA PRO A 246 0.32 17.09 19.11
C PRO A 246 0.42 15.67 19.67
N TYR A 247 0.08 15.46 20.94
CA TYR A 247 0.03 14.13 21.56
C TYR A 247 -1.19 13.32 21.09
N CYS A 248 -2.33 13.99 20.88
CA CYS A 248 -3.60 13.36 20.59
C CYS A 248 -3.52 12.50 19.30
N ARG A 249 -3.08 13.08 18.19
CA ARG A 249 -3.01 12.40 16.89
C ARG A 249 -2.08 11.17 16.93
N ILE A 250 -0.98 11.26 17.68
CA ILE A 250 -0.01 10.17 17.81
C ILE A 250 -0.58 9.05 18.67
N ARG A 251 -1.18 9.39 19.82
CA ARG A 251 -1.78 8.41 20.73
C ARG A 251 -2.94 7.68 20.08
N GLU A 252 -3.88 8.40 19.45
CA GLU A 252 -5.05 7.80 18.83
C GLU A 252 -4.70 6.89 17.64
N PHE A 253 -3.67 7.22 16.86
CA PHE A 253 -3.18 6.31 15.83
C PHE A 253 -2.62 5.01 16.46
N LYS A 254 -1.86 5.13 17.55
CA LYS A 254 -1.34 3.96 18.28
C LYS A 254 -2.47 3.12 18.91
N GLU A 255 -3.50 3.76 19.48
CA GLU A 255 -4.69 3.08 20.01
C GLU A 255 -5.41 2.29 18.92
N MET A 256 -5.54 2.86 17.73
CA MET A 256 -6.10 2.18 16.56
C MET A 256 -5.28 0.93 16.18
N VAL A 257 -3.96 1.07 16.05
CA VAL A 257 -3.08 -0.07 15.72
C VAL A 257 -3.20 -1.16 16.78
N ASN A 258 -3.12 -0.80 18.06
CA ASN A 258 -3.25 -1.76 19.17
C ASN A 258 -4.57 -2.51 19.13
N ALA A 259 -5.69 -1.83 18.91
CA ALA A 259 -7.02 -2.46 18.82
C ALA A 259 -7.13 -3.45 17.64
N LEU A 260 -6.54 -3.12 16.50
CA LEU A 260 -6.49 -4.01 15.35
C LEU A 260 -5.59 -5.23 15.62
N HIS A 261 -4.43 -5.04 16.24
CA HIS A 261 -3.53 -6.14 16.65
C HIS A 261 -4.19 -7.10 17.66
N GLU A 262 -4.89 -6.57 18.65
CA GLU A 262 -5.67 -7.38 19.61
C GLU A 262 -6.76 -8.21 18.91
N ALA A 263 -7.27 -7.72 17.77
CA ALA A 263 -8.20 -8.45 16.94
C ALA A 263 -7.52 -9.45 15.98
N GLY A 264 -6.18 -9.51 15.94
CA GLY A 264 -5.41 -10.35 15.02
C GLY A 264 -5.37 -9.81 13.59
N ILE A 265 -5.52 -8.49 13.42
CA ILE A 265 -5.57 -7.80 12.12
C ILE A 265 -4.31 -6.96 11.95
N ALA A 266 -3.55 -7.23 10.91
CA ALA A 266 -2.37 -6.47 10.55
C ALA A 266 -2.72 -5.10 9.98
N VAL A 267 -1.85 -4.10 10.19
CA VAL A 267 -2.03 -2.74 9.70
C VAL A 267 -1.00 -2.41 8.63
N ILE A 268 -1.47 -2.07 7.43
CA ILE A 268 -0.65 -1.68 6.29
C ILE A 268 -0.86 -0.19 6.05
N LEU A 269 0.23 0.57 6.09
CA LEU A 269 0.19 2.02 5.85
C LEU A 269 0.43 2.34 4.38
N ASP A 270 -0.43 3.19 3.82
CA ASP A 270 -0.20 3.79 2.50
C ASP A 270 0.84 4.91 2.61
N VAL A 271 1.92 4.83 1.82
CA VAL A 271 3.02 5.80 1.85
C VAL A 271 3.22 6.46 0.49
N VAL A 272 3.24 7.80 0.49
CA VAL A 272 3.29 8.63 -0.72
C VAL A 272 4.62 9.37 -0.79
N TYR A 273 5.72 8.63 -1.00
CA TYR A 273 7.04 9.26 -1.10
C TYR A 273 7.34 9.81 -2.49
N ASN A 274 6.50 9.54 -3.47
CA ASN A 274 6.76 9.89 -4.88
C ASN A 274 6.61 11.39 -5.19
N HIS A 275 5.90 12.17 -4.38
CA HIS A 275 5.74 13.62 -4.55
C HIS A 275 5.48 14.34 -3.22
N THR A 276 5.44 15.66 -3.25
CA THR A 276 4.99 16.54 -2.17
C THR A 276 3.74 17.31 -2.59
N TYR A 277 2.93 17.76 -1.64
CA TYR A 277 1.72 18.55 -1.89
C TYR A 277 1.98 19.71 -2.85
N ASP A 278 3.01 20.52 -2.58
CA ASP A 278 3.57 21.49 -3.55
C ASP A 278 5.09 21.57 -3.39
N ILE A 279 5.79 22.11 -4.39
CA ILE A 279 7.24 22.25 -4.34
C ILE A 279 7.63 23.42 -3.44
N GLU A 280 7.07 24.60 -3.70
CA GLU A 280 7.54 25.88 -3.12
C GLU A 280 7.45 25.89 -1.59
N HIS A 281 6.37 25.35 -1.04
CA HIS A 281 6.11 25.35 0.40
C HIS A 281 6.52 24.07 1.11
N SER A 282 7.01 23.05 0.37
CA SER A 282 7.42 21.79 0.95
C SER A 282 8.57 21.93 1.93
N ASN A 283 8.61 21.08 2.94
CA ASN A 283 9.71 21.00 3.90
C ASN A 283 11.02 20.67 3.17
N PHE A 284 10.97 19.85 2.11
CA PHE A 284 12.13 19.51 1.27
C PHE A 284 12.74 20.75 0.60
N GLN A 285 11.92 21.53 -0.09
CA GLN A 285 12.40 22.71 -0.81
C GLN A 285 12.88 23.83 0.12
N ARG A 286 12.24 23.99 1.27
CA ARG A 286 12.61 24.99 2.27
C ARG A 286 13.92 24.65 2.97
N THR A 287 14.25 23.36 3.16
CA THR A 287 15.49 22.93 3.80
C THR A 287 16.64 22.78 2.83
N TYR A 288 16.43 22.10 1.69
CA TYR A 288 17.48 21.94 0.68
C TYR A 288 16.90 22.08 -0.74
N PRO A 289 16.92 23.27 -1.31
CA PRO A 289 16.35 23.53 -2.64
C PRO A 289 16.83 22.55 -3.70
N ASP A 290 15.89 22.01 -4.45
CA ASP A 290 16.11 21.13 -5.62
C ASP A 290 16.75 19.76 -5.32
N TYR A 291 17.24 19.51 -4.11
CA TYR A 291 17.95 18.28 -3.78
C TYR A 291 17.03 17.04 -3.82
N TYR A 292 15.85 17.16 -3.25
CA TYR A 292 14.93 16.04 -3.08
C TYR A 292 14.04 15.80 -4.31
N TYR A 293 14.09 16.68 -5.30
CA TYR A 293 13.24 16.61 -6.49
C TYR A 293 14.01 16.14 -7.71
N ARG A 294 13.40 15.23 -8.47
CA ARG A 294 13.91 14.79 -9.75
C ARG A 294 13.67 15.83 -10.82
N LYS A 295 14.67 16.05 -11.66
CA LYS A 295 14.61 16.96 -12.79
C LYS A 295 14.84 16.23 -14.10
N THR A 296 14.22 16.74 -15.15
CA THR A 296 14.45 16.35 -16.54
C THR A 296 15.79 16.88 -17.04
N ALA A 297 16.24 16.40 -18.18
CA ALA A 297 17.52 16.81 -18.76
C ALA A 297 17.62 18.32 -19.07
N ASP A 298 16.50 18.99 -19.32
CA ASP A 298 16.38 20.43 -19.53
C ASP A 298 16.19 21.25 -18.23
N GLY A 299 16.27 20.58 -17.07
CA GLY A 299 16.25 21.19 -15.75
C GLY A 299 14.86 21.49 -15.17
N GLN A 300 13.79 21.08 -15.83
CA GLN A 300 12.44 21.18 -15.30
C GLN A 300 12.20 20.11 -14.24
N TYR A 301 11.21 20.31 -13.35
CA TYR A 301 10.79 19.25 -12.43
C TYR A 301 10.12 18.11 -13.19
N SER A 302 10.55 16.88 -12.92
CA SER A 302 9.90 15.67 -13.41
C SER A 302 8.51 15.51 -12.78
N ASN A 303 7.58 14.91 -13.52
CA ASN A 303 6.18 14.75 -13.09
C ASN A 303 5.67 13.32 -13.32
N GLY A 304 6.45 12.33 -12.96
CA GLY A 304 6.03 10.93 -12.99
C GLY A 304 4.85 10.63 -12.07
N SER A 305 4.67 11.43 -11.02
CA SER A 305 3.51 11.35 -10.13
C SER A 305 2.19 11.82 -10.74
N GLY A 306 2.23 12.67 -11.80
CA GLY A 306 1.05 13.36 -12.28
C GLY A 306 0.57 14.53 -11.40
N CYS A 307 1.21 14.76 -10.23
CA CYS A 307 0.84 15.78 -9.23
C CYS A 307 1.69 17.06 -9.31
N GLY A 308 2.42 17.26 -10.42
CA GLY A 308 3.22 18.46 -10.66
C GLY A 308 4.67 18.38 -10.19
N ASN A 309 5.06 17.33 -9.46
CA ASN A 309 6.42 17.12 -9.03
C ASN A 309 6.71 15.63 -8.79
N GLU A 310 7.99 15.31 -8.63
CA GLU A 310 8.45 13.93 -8.39
C GLU A 310 9.71 13.98 -7.52
N THR A 311 9.76 13.14 -6.49
CA THR A 311 10.93 13.03 -5.63
C THR A 311 12.03 12.20 -6.29
N ALA A 312 13.27 12.53 -5.99
CA ALA A 312 14.46 11.86 -6.51
C ALA A 312 14.93 10.77 -5.53
N SER A 313 14.26 9.61 -5.54
CA SER A 313 14.57 8.50 -4.63
C SER A 313 16.01 7.99 -4.76
N GLU A 314 16.63 8.15 -5.91
CA GLU A 314 18.04 7.84 -6.18
C GLU A 314 19.04 8.76 -5.46
N GLN A 315 18.61 9.95 -5.01
CA GLN A 315 19.47 10.82 -4.22
C GLN A 315 19.76 10.20 -2.85
N PRO A 316 21.03 10.20 -2.41
CA PRO A 316 21.43 9.46 -1.19
C PRO A 316 20.61 9.84 0.06
N MET A 317 20.33 11.12 0.28
CA MET A 317 19.58 11.55 1.45
C MET A 317 18.06 11.37 1.29
N MET A 318 17.51 11.36 0.06
CA MET A 318 16.12 10.98 -0.16
C MET A 318 15.91 9.48 0.08
N ARG A 319 16.79 8.64 -0.44
CA ARG A 319 16.80 7.19 -0.14
C ARG A 319 16.87 6.93 1.35
N LYS A 320 17.79 7.60 2.04
CA LYS A 320 17.95 7.48 3.49
C LYS A 320 16.69 7.94 4.24
N PHE A 321 16.10 9.06 3.79
CA PHE A 321 14.83 9.56 4.33
C PHE A 321 13.73 8.50 4.25
N MET A 322 13.53 7.89 3.07
CA MET A 322 12.50 6.85 2.87
C MET A 322 12.74 5.64 3.78
N ILE A 323 14.00 5.17 3.87
CA ILE A 323 14.38 4.05 4.75
C ILE A 323 14.09 4.37 6.22
N GLU A 324 14.56 5.52 6.71
CA GLU A 324 14.36 5.90 8.12
C GLU A 324 12.87 6.17 8.42
N SER A 325 12.10 6.65 7.45
CA SER A 325 10.66 6.88 7.59
C SER A 325 9.89 5.56 7.75
N VAL A 326 10.08 4.57 6.89
CA VAL A 326 9.39 3.27 7.04
C VAL A 326 9.83 2.54 8.33
N LYS A 327 11.12 2.63 8.70
CA LYS A 327 11.61 2.10 9.98
C LYS A 327 10.98 2.81 11.17
N TYR A 328 10.77 4.11 11.08
CA TYR A 328 10.10 4.90 12.12
C TYR A 328 8.65 4.47 12.31
N TRP A 329 7.88 4.33 11.22
CA TRP A 329 6.50 3.85 11.28
C TRP A 329 6.40 2.44 11.86
N TYR A 330 7.31 1.52 11.48
CA TYR A 330 7.38 0.19 12.06
C TYR A 330 7.70 0.24 13.56
N ASN A 331 8.77 0.95 13.97
CA ASN A 331 9.24 0.94 15.35
C ASN A 331 8.35 1.76 16.31
N GLU A 332 7.81 2.89 15.86
CA GLU A 332 7.06 3.82 16.70
C GLU A 332 5.55 3.52 16.70
N TYR A 333 4.99 3.15 15.55
CA TYR A 333 3.55 2.90 15.38
C TYR A 333 3.20 1.45 15.17
N ARG A 334 4.19 0.56 15.04
CA ARG A 334 4.03 -0.88 14.89
C ARG A 334 3.18 -1.31 13.70
N VAL A 335 3.26 -0.59 12.59
CA VAL A 335 2.59 -1.01 11.35
C VAL A 335 3.25 -2.25 10.76
N ASP A 336 2.47 -3.15 10.15
CA ASP A 336 2.92 -4.47 9.67
C ASP A 336 3.32 -4.48 8.21
N GLY A 337 3.08 -3.39 7.50
CA GLY A 337 3.40 -3.31 6.08
C GLY A 337 3.21 -1.94 5.49
N PHE A 338 3.61 -1.81 4.22
CA PHE A 338 3.60 -0.55 3.48
C PHE A 338 3.10 -0.77 2.06
N ARG A 339 2.14 0.04 1.64
CA ARG A 339 1.76 0.21 0.23
C ARG A 339 2.41 1.46 -0.30
N PHE A 340 3.24 1.33 -1.32
CA PHE A 340 3.88 2.47 -1.98
C PHE A 340 3.01 2.98 -3.11
N ASP A 341 2.49 4.19 -2.91
CA ASP A 341 1.82 4.95 -3.95
C ASP A 341 2.78 5.19 -5.11
N LEU A 342 2.32 4.98 -6.36
CA LEU A 342 3.13 5.14 -7.57
C LEU A 342 4.57 4.62 -7.40
N MET A 343 4.71 3.37 -6.93
CA MET A 343 6.02 2.72 -6.74
C MET A 343 6.89 2.80 -8.01
N GLY A 344 6.24 2.87 -9.18
CA GLY A 344 6.90 3.06 -10.48
C GLY A 344 7.65 4.40 -10.63
N CYS A 345 7.54 5.32 -9.68
CA CYS A 345 8.35 6.54 -9.64
C CYS A 345 9.67 6.36 -8.87
N HIS A 346 9.79 5.33 -8.03
CA HIS A 346 10.98 5.08 -7.21
C HIS A 346 11.99 4.20 -7.93
N ASP A 347 13.28 4.49 -7.76
CA ASP A 347 14.33 3.65 -8.34
C ASP A 347 14.41 2.28 -7.65
N ILE A 348 14.75 1.24 -8.42
CA ILE A 348 14.82 -0.15 -7.98
C ILE A 348 15.78 -0.32 -6.79
N GLU A 349 16.91 0.38 -6.80
CA GLU A 349 17.92 0.25 -5.75
C GLU A 349 17.42 0.81 -4.41
N THR A 350 16.61 1.87 -4.44
CA THR A 350 15.94 2.38 -3.23
C THR A 350 14.90 1.39 -2.70
N MET A 351 14.07 0.82 -3.55
CA MET A 351 13.09 -0.18 -3.14
C MET A 351 13.75 -1.43 -2.54
N LYS A 352 14.83 -1.92 -3.15
CA LYS A 352 15.65 -3.02 -2.63
C LYS A 352 16.31 -2.67 -1.29
N ALA A 353 16.82 -1.46 -1.14
CA ALA A 353 17.42 -1.01 0.11
C ALA A 353 16.40 -0.91 1.24
N ILE A 354 15.18 -0.41 0.96
CA ILE A 354 14.07 -0.41 1.91
C ILE A 354 13.74 -1.85 2.35
N ARG A 355 13.56 -2.79 1.40
CA ARG A 355 13.29 -4.20 1.73
C ARG A 355 14.39 -4.79 2.62
N ALA A 356 15.65 -4.59 2.24
CA ALA A 356 16.79 -5.12 2.99
C ALA A 356 16.93 -4.55 4.41
N GLU A 357 16.55 -3.28 4.63
CA GLU A 357 16.58 -2.67 5.96
C GLU A 357 15.39 -3.11 6.82
N LEU A 358 14.22 -3.30 6.22
CA LEU A 358 13.05 -3.84 6.93
C LEU A 358 13.23 -5.32 7.26
N ASP A 359 13.86 -6.13 6.39
CA ASP A 359 14.19 -7.55 6.67
C ASP A 359 15.07 -7.73 7.91
N LYS A 360 15.90 -6.74 8.24
CA LYS A 360 16.70 -6.77 9.47
C LYS A 360 15.86 -6.56 10.74
N LEU A 361 14.71 -5.94 10.61
CA LEU A 361 13.75 -5.72 11.70
C LEU A 361 12.81 -6.92 11.77
N ASP A 362 12.11 -7.21 10.69
CA ASP A 362 11.18 -8.31 10.56
C ASP A 362 10.96 -8.67 9.08
N PRO A 363 11.34 -9.88 8.62
CA PRO A 363 11.12 -10.31 7.25
C PRO A 363 9.65 -10.52 6.89
N SER A 364 8.73 -10.55 7.85
CA SER A 364 7.30 -10.66 7.62
C SER A 364 6.64 -9.34 7.23
N ILE A 365 7.33 -8.20 7.36
CA ILE A 365 6.81 -6.88 6.94
C ILE A 365 6.43 -6.92 5.46
N LEU A 366 5.16 -6.67 5.18
CA LEU A 366 4.65 -6.67 3.81
C LEU A 366 5.03 -5.38 3.08
N ILE A 367 5.53 -5.50 1.85
CA ILE A 367 5.77 -4.37 0.95
C ILE A 367 5.11 -4.66 -0.39
N TYR A 368 4.27 -3.74 -0.84
CA TYR A 368 3.71 -3.75 -2.18
C TYR A 368 3.43 -2.33 -2.67
N GLY A 369 3.13 -2.17 -3.92
CA GLY A 369 2.81 -0.86 -4.46
C GLY A 369 2.26 -0.90 -5.87
N GLU A 370 1.99 0.29 -6.37
CA GLU A 370 1.58 0.49 -7.75
C GLU A 370 2.79 0.42 -8.68
N GLY A 371 2.88 -0.64 -9.46
CA GLY A 371 3.97 -0.88 -10.40
C GLY A 371 3.88 -0.07 -11.68
N TRP A 372 3.46 1.21 -11.58
CA TRP A 372 3.34 2.19 -12.66
C TRP A 372 3.60 3.60 -12.15
N SER A 373 3.69 4.57 -13.07
CA SER A 373 3.67 6.00 -12.83
C SER A 373 2.42 6.62 -13.44
N ALA A 374 1.94 7.75 -12.90
CA ALA A 374 0.78 8.47 -13.44
C ALA A 374 1.16 9.41 -14.61
N GLY A 375 2.44 9.78 -14.71
CA GLY A 375 2.99 10.62 -15.76
C GLY A 375 4.34 10.14 -16.26
N ALA A 376 5.03 10.97 -17.02
CA ALA A 376 6.37 10.68 -17.52
C ALA A 376 7.41 10.86 -16.40
N CYS A 377 8.04 9.77 -15.96
CA CYS A 377 9.17 9.77 -15.05
C CYS A 377 10.45 10.10 -15.82
N ALA A 378 11.34 10.94 -15.25
CA ALA A 378 12.62 11.26 -15.90
C ALA A 378 13.63 10.11 -15.82
N LEU A 379 13.47 9.14 -14.93
CA LEU A 379 14.24 7.91 -14.95
C LEU A 379 13.68 6.92 -15.98
N PRO A 380 14.55 6.15 -16.67
CA PRO A 380 14.10 5.11 -17.59
C PRO A 380 13.27 4.02 -16.87
N ASN A 381 12.25 3.50 -17.56
CA ASN A 381 11.33 2.50 -16.99
C ASN A 381 12.03 1.24 -16.44
N GLU A 382 13.16 0.83 -17.02
CA GLU A 382 13.96 -0.32 -16.57
C GLU A 382 14.72 -0.08 -15.26
N LYS A 383 14.78 1.16 -14.76
CA LYS A 383 15.46 1.55 -13.51
C LYS A 383 14.52 1.84 -12.35
N VAL A 384 13.23 1.85 -12.57
CA VAL A 384 12.22 2.21 -11.57
C VAL A 384 11.33 1.02 -11.22
N GLY A 385 10.60 1.13 -10.11
CA GLY A 385 9.76 0.08 -9.52
C GLY A 385 8.51 -0.25 -10.33
N MET A 386 8.62 -0.27 -11.66
CA MET A 386 7.55 -0.72 -12.55
C MET A 386 7.25 -2.20 -12.36
N LYS A 387 6.00 -2.60 -12.55
CA LYS A 387 5.54 -3.97 -12.47
C LYS A 387 6.41 -4.94 -13.30
N ALA A 388 6.82 -4.51 -14.50
CA ALA A 388 7.70 -5.28 -15.35
C ALA A 388 9.08 -5.62 -14.73
N ASN A 389 9.48 -4.92 -13.68
CA ASN A 389 10.76 -5.06 -12.98
C ASN A 389 10.64 -5.79 -11.64
N ILE A 390 9.45 -6.23 -11.24
CA ILE A 390 9.20 -6.86 -9.92
C ILE A 390 10.13 -8.05 -9.65
N GLN A 391 10.51 -8.79 -10.70
CA GLN A 391 11.47 -9.89 -10.55
C GLN A 391 12.85 -9.44 -10.02
N GLN A 392 13.20 -8.18 -10.18
CA GLN A 392 14.45 -7.60 -9.64
C GLN A 392 14.31 -7.19 -8.16
N MET A 393 13.10 -7.21 -7.61
CA MET A 393 12.75 -6.78 -6.25
C MET A 393 12.07 -7.91 -5.46
N PRO A 394 12.78 -9.00 -5.13
CA PRO A 394 12.21 -10.10 -4.33
C PRO A 394 11.65 -9.58 -3.00
N GLY A 395 10.51 -10.13 -2.57
CA GLY A 395 9.81 -9.70 -1.35
C GLY A 395 9.02 -8.40 -1.47
N ILE A 396 8.89 -7.85 -2.68
CA ILE A 396 8.02 -6.71 -3.00
C ILE A 396 6.98 -7.16 -4.02
N ALA A 397 5.71 -6.79 -3.79
CA ALA A 397 4.59 -7.14 -4.66
C ALA A 397 4.05 -5.91 -5.41
N ALA A 398 3.24 -6.16 -6.44
CA ALA A 398 2.55 -5.12 -7.19
C ALA A 398 1.10 -5.50 -7.48
N PHE A 399 0.27 -4.51 -7.71
CA PHE A 399 -1.11 -4.68 -8.16
C PHE A 399 -1.17 -5.24 -9.58
N SER A 400 -2.09 -6.20 -9.82
CA SER A 400 -2.34 -6.76 -11.16
C SER A 400 -3.50 -6.05 -11.85
N ASP A 401 -3.19 -5.02 -12.63
CA ASP A 401 -4.16 -4.40 -13.52
C ASP A 401 -4.62 -5.34 -14.64
N GLU A 402 -3.82 -6.40 -14.97
CA GLU A 402 -4.27 -7.45 -15.89
C GLU A 402 -5.52 -8.16 -15.35
N MET A 403 -5.51 -8.54 -14.06
CA MET A 403 -6.65 -9.20 -13.44
C MET A 403 -7.82 -8.25 -13.25
N ARG A 404 -7.57 -7.04 -12.72
CA ARG A 404 -8.59 -6.01 -12.51
C ARG A 404 -9.35 -5.71 -13.80
N ASP A 405 -8.63 -5.33 -14.83
CA ASP A 405 -9.23 -4.89 -16.09
C ASP A 405 -9.70 -6.08 -16.94
N GLY A 406 -9.04 -7.24 -16.80
CA GLY A 406 -9.54 -8.50 -17.34
C GLY A 406 -10.94 -8.83 -16.80
N LEU A 407 -11.20 -8.62 -15.51
CA LEU A 407 -12.51 -8.84 -14.90
C LEU A 407 -13.53 -7.78 -15.28
N ARG A 408 -13.25 -6.49 -15.04
CA ARG A 408 -14.24 -5.41 -15.07
C ARG A 408 -14.19 -4.53 -16.32
N GLY A 409 -13.13 -4.59 -17.12
CA GLY A 409 -12.88 -3.74 -18.29
C GLY A 409 -11.77 -2.70 -18.07
N PRO A 410 -11.25 -2.12 -19.16
CA PRO A 410 -10.06 -1.28 -19.15
C PRO A 410 -10.26 0.02 -18.36
N PHE A 411 -9.23 0.45 -17.65
CA PHE A 411 -9.21 1.72 -16.92
C PHE A 411 -9.54 2.94 -17.82
N SER A 412 -9.14 2.89 -19.07
CA SER A 412 -9.25 4.02 -20.01
C SER A 412 -10.66 4.31 -20.54
N ASP A 413 -11.62 3.40 -20.36
CA ASP A 413 -12.99 3.56 -20.87
C ASP A 413 -14.01 2.82 -19.99
N ASP A 414 -14.77 3.58 -19.21
CA ASP A 414 -15.76 3.05 -18.28
C ASP A 414 -16.95 2.34 -18.94
N THR A 415 -17.15 2.55 -20.22
CA THR A 415 -18.25 1.96 -20.99
C THR A 415 -17.90 0.59 -21.57
N VAL A 416 -16.62 0.21 -21.54
CA VAL A 416 -16.14 -1.09 -22.04
C VAL A 416 -16.11 -2.09 -20.90
N SER A 417 -16.86 -3.19 -21.05
CA SER A 417 -16.87 -4.27 -20.07
C SER A 417 -15.71 -5.24 -20.27
N GLY A 418 -15.24 -5.82 -19.16
CA GLY A 418 -14.33 -6.95 -19.17
C GLY A 418 -15.06 -8.30 -19.26
N TRP A 419 -14.42 -9.32 -18.73
CA TRP A 419 -14.92 -10.70 -18.72
C TRP A 419 -16.31 -10.84 -18.08
N LEU A 420 -16.61 -10.08 -17.02
CA LEU A 420 -17.90 -10.11 -16.30
C LEU A 420 -19.09 -9.66 -17.16
N GLY A 421 -18.88 -8.65 -18.03
CA GLY A 421 -19.93 -8.05 -18.80
C GLY A 421 -20.08 -8.56 -20.23
N ARG A 422 -19.52 -9.68 -20.55
CA ARG A 422 -19.33 -10.24 -21.88
C ARG A 422 -20.60 -10.37 -22.73
N LEU A 423 -21.04 -9.23 -23.25
CA LEU A 423 -22.02 -9.16 -24.32
C LEU A 423 -21.26 -9.16 -25.65
N LYS A 424 -21.69 -9.96 -26.61
CA LYS A 424 -21.22 -9.90 -28.00
C LYS A 424 -21.44 -8.49 -28.53
N THR A 425 -20.46 -7.61 -28.38
CA THR A 425 -20.48 -6.31 -29.02
C THR A 425 -19.65 -6.43 -30.28
N GLY A 426 -20.28 -6.48 -31.40
CA GLY A 426 -19.62 -6.61 -32.70
C GLY A 426 -18.94 -5.32 -33.19
N LYS A 427 -18.32 -4.53 -32.30
CA LYS A 427 -17.57 -3.33 -32.68
C LYS A 427 -16.09 -3.66 -32.84
N PRO A 428 -15.44 -3.25 -33.96
CA PRO A 428 -14.00 -3.41 -34.12
C PRO A 428 -13.22 -2.67 -33.02
N GLY A 429 -12.23 -3.33 -32.44
CA GLY A 429 -11.36 -2.75 -31.38
C GLY A 429 -11.82 -3.01 -29.95
N GLN A 430 -12.94 -3.68 -29.72
CA GLN A 430 -13.34 -4.15 -28.40
C GLN A 430 -12.67 -5.50 -28.06
N PHE A 431 -12.43 -5.75 -26.78
CA PHE A 431 -11.86 -6.99 -26.28
C PHE A 431 -12.50 -8.22 -26.94
N THR A 432 -11.68 -9.15 -27.40
CA THR A 432 -12.12 -10.28 -28.26
C THR A 432 -12.47 -11.53 -27.44
N GLY A 433 -12.67 -11.38 -26.12
CA GLY A 433 -13.02 -12.49 -25.25
C GLY A 433 -11.90 -13.45 -24.89
N ASP A 434 -10.90 -13.59 -25.73
CA ASP A 434 -9.71 -14.40 -25.44
C ASP A 434 -8.71 -13.63 -24.55
N VAL A 435 -8.66 -12.31 -24.67
CA VAL A 435 -7.78 -11.43 -23.88
C VAL A 435 -8.20 -11.44 -22.42
N GLU A 436 -9.49 -11.28 -22.14
CA GLU A 436 -10.00 -11.26 -20.79
C GLU A 436 -9.84 -12.64 -20.11
N VAL A 437 -10.09 -13.73 -20.83
CA VAL A 437 -9.89 -15.10 -20.31
C VAL A 437 -8.42 -15.36 -20.01
N GLU A 438 -7.49 -14.99 -20.87
CA GLU A 438 -6.06 -15.19 -20.61
C GLU A 438 -5.54 -14.25 -19.51
N SER A 439 -6.06 -13.01 -19.42
CA SER A 439 -5.73 -12.08 -18.34
C SER A 439 -6.23 -12.61 -16.99
N LEU A 440 -7.45 -13.16 -16.94
CA LEU A 440 -7.99 -13.80 -15.75
C LEU A 440 -7.18 -15.06 -15.36
N LYS A 441 -6.83 -15.92 -16.32
CA LYS A 441 -5.97 -17.07 -16.07
C LYS A 441 -4.60 -16.65 -15.53
N PHE A 442 -4.02 -15.58 -16.06
CA PHE A 442 -2.77 -15.00 -15.58
C PHE A 442 -2.90 -14.49 -14.12
N GLY A 443 -4.01 -13.83 -13.79
CA GLY A 443 -4.34 -13.44 -12.42
C GLY A 443 -4.52 -14.64 -11.49
N ILE A 444 -5.25 -15.68 -11.94
CA ILE A 444 -5.50 -16.91 -11.15
C ILE A 444 -4.19 -17.59 -10.76
N VAL A 445 -3.19 -17.64 -11.65
CA VAL A 445 -1.88 -18.24 -11.33
C VAL A 445 -0.96 -17.32 -10.53
N GLY A 446 -1.38 -16.10 -10.17
CA GLY A 446 -0.58 -15.18 -9.38
C GLY A 446 0.52 -14.44 -10.15
N GLY A 447 0.31 -14.11 -11.42
CA GLY A 447 1.26 -13.33 -12.23
C GLY A 447 2.54 -14.08 -12.64
N ILE A 448 2.63 -15.37 -12.34
CA ILE A 448 3.81 -16.22 -12.63
C ILE A 448 3.74 -16.86 -14.02
N SER A 449 4.86 -17.39 -14.48
CA SER A 449 4.90 -18.23 -15.67
C SER A 449 4.14 -19.53 -15.47
N HIS A 450 3.17 -19.82 -16.33
CA HIS A 450 2.39 -21.06 -16.31
C HIS A 450 2.18 -21.59 -17.73
N PRO A 451 2.35 -22.93 -18.00
CA PRO A 451 2.33 -23.49 -19.36
C PRO A 451 0.97 -23.33 -20.07
N GLN A 452 -0.12 -23.17 -19.32
CA GLN A 452 -1.48 -23.02 -19.88
C GLN A 452 -1.96 -21.56 -19.97
N VAL A 453 -1.07 -20.57 -19.76
CA VAL A 453 -1.37 -19.14 -19.94
C VAL A 453 -0.66 -18.64 -21.20
N ASN A 454 -1.44 -18.15 -22.15
CA ASN A 454 -0.92 -17.55 -23.37
C ASN A 454 -0.65 -16.05 -23.17
N MET A 455 0.59 -15.73 -22.77
CA MET A 455 1.01 -14.34 -22.50
C MET A 455 0.81 -13.38 -23.69
N LYS A 456 0.77 -13.87 -24.93
CA LYS A 456 0.50 -13.02 -26.10
C LYS A 456 -0.93 -12.48 -26.16
N LYS A 457 -1.82 -13.06 -25.35
CA LYS A 457 -3.23 -12.67 -25.24
C LYS A 457 -3.57 -12.03 -23.89
N VAL A 458 -2.61 -11.88 -22.99
CA VAL A 458 -2.78 -11.14 -21.72
C VAL A 458 -2.74 -9.64 -22.03
N ASN A 459 -3.65 -8.87 -21.43
CA ASN A 459 -3.61 -7.42 -21.52
C ASN A 459 -2.34 -6.87 -20.81
N TYR A 460 -1.85 -5.71 -21.24
CA TYR A 460 -0.72 -4.96 -20.69
C TYR A 460 0.64 -5.69 -20.66
N SER A 461 0.71 -6.94 -20.20
CA SER A 461 1.96 -7.67 -20.01
C SER A 461 2.17 -8.78 -21.03
N GLN A 462 3.30 -8.73 -21.76
CA GLN A 462 3.66 -9.77 -22.76
C GLN A 462 4.55 -10.88 -22.16
N LYS A 463 4.93 -10.75 -20.87
CA LYS A 463 5.76 -11.70 -20.12
C LYS A 463 5.26 -11.77 -18.68
N PRO A 464 5.40 -12.94 -18.02
CA PRO A 464 5.17 -13.03 -16.59
C PRO A 464 6.12 -12.09 -15.83
N TRP A 465 5.60 -11.37 -14.86
CA TRP A 465 6.39 -10.38 -14.11
C TRP A 465 6.64 -10.77 -12.64
N ALA A 466 5.90 -11.74 -12.08
CA ALA A 466 6.13 -12.26 -10.75
C ALA A 466 7.04 -13.51 -10.79
N LEU A 467 7.96 -13.64 -9.82
CA LEU A 467 8.70 -14.87 -9.55
C LEU A 467 7.86 -15.83 -8.73
N GLU A 468 7.16 -15.31 -7.75
CA GLU A 468 6.28 -16.02 -6.83
C GLU A 468 4.89 -15.39 -6.83
N PRO A 469 3.82 -16.16 -6.60
CA PRO A 469 2.45 -15.63 -6.60
C PRO A 469 2.21 -14.58 -5.49
N THR A 470 3.01 -14.59 -4.44
CA THR A 470 3.01 -13.59 -3.36
C THR A 470 3.48 -12.21 -3.79
N GLN A 471 4.06 -12.08 -4.99
CA GLN A 471 4.42 -10.78 -5.57
C GLN A 471 3.26 -10.12 -6.35
N MET A 472 2.08 -10.73 -6.38
CA MET A 472 0.91 -10.19 -7.07
C MET A 472 -0.26 -9.94 -6.12
N LEU A 473 -0.80 -8.71 -6.11
CA LEU A 473 -2.08 -8.39 -5.52
C LEU A 473 -3.19 -8.73 -6.51
N ALA A 474 -4.08 -9.63 -6.11
CA ALA A 474 -5.27 -10.01 -6.87
C ALA A 474 -6.45 -9.15 -6.41
N TYR A 475 -7.05 -8.38 -7.31
CA TYR A 475 -8.14 -7.46 -6.97
C TYR A 475 -9.05 -7.18 -8.17
N VAL A 476 -10.20 -6.62 -7.92
CA VAL A 476 -11.15 -6.18 -8.95
C VAL A 476 -11.45 -4.69 -8.88
N SER A 477 -11.38 -4.08 -7.71
CA SER A 477 -11.43 -2.62 -7.53
C SER A 477 -10.66 -2.18 -6.29
N CYS A 478 -10.33 -0.90 -6.21
CA CYS A 478 -9.67 -0.22 -5.11
C CYS A 478 -10.29 1.17 -4.93
N HIS A 479 -9.68 2.04 -4.10
CA HIS A 479 -10.17 3.41 -3.93
C HIS A 479 -10.14 4.22 -5.23
N ASP A 480 -9.12 4.00 -6.07
CA ASP A 480 -8.99 4.65 -7.38
C ASP A 480 -10.01 4.12 -8.37
N ASP A 481 -10.43 5.01 -9.31
CA ASP A 481 -11.36 4.66 -10.37
C ASP A 481 -12.77 4.30 -9.84
N MET A 482 -13.66 3.81 -10.68
CA MET A 482 -14.97 3.35 -10.26
C MET A 482 -14.89 2.10 -9.40
N CYS A 483 -15.65 2.05 -8.30
CA CYS A 483 -15.87 0.79 -7.59
C CYS A 483 -16.64 -0.22 -8.47
N LEU A 484 -16.56 -1.51 -8.11
CA LEU A 484 -17.08 -2.60 -8.96
C LEU A 484 -18.54 -2.41 -9.36
N VAL A 485 -19.42 -2.06 -8.42
CA VAL A 485 -20.85 -1.83 -8.67
C VAL A 485 -21.09 -0.75 -9.72
N ASP A 486 -20.39 0.37 -9.62
CA ASP A 486 -20.53 1.48 -10.56
C ASP A 486 -19.99 1.11 -11.93
N ARG A 487 -18.84 0.41 -11.95
CA ARG A 487 -18.23 -0.05 -13.20
C ARG A 487 -19.11 -1.04 -13.95
N LEU A 488 -19.71 -2.01 -13.27
CA LEU A 488 -20.65 -2.95 -13.87
C LEU A 488 -21.88 -2.23 -14.44
N LYS A 489 -22.44 -1.26 -13.73
CA LYS A 489 -23.57 -0.45 -14.19
C LYS A 489 -23.22 0.41 -15.41
N ALA A 490 -22.02 0.99 -15.46
CA ALA A 490 -21.57 1.81 -16.57
C ALA A 490 -21.32 0.99 -17.84
N SER A 491 -20.76 -0.22 -17.71
CA SER A 491 -20.29 -1.02 -18.83
C SER A 491 -21.28 -2.09 -19.33
N ILE A 492 -22.30 -2.45 -18.52
CA ILE A 492 -23.26 -3.51 -18.88
C ILE A 492 -24.66 -2.93 -19.04
N PRO A 493 -25.17 -2.77 -20.29
CA PRO A 493 -26.50 -2.24 -20.52
C PRO A 493 -27.61 -3.09 -19.89
N LYS A 494 -28.62 -2.43 -19.29
CA LYS A 494 -29.82 -3.05 -18.71
C LYS A 494 -29.51 -4.11 -17.63
N LEU A 495 -28.46 -3.89 -16.86
CA LEU A 495 -28.09 -4.75 -15.75
C LEU A 495 -29.16 -4.69 -14.65
N SER A 496 -29.80 -5.84 -14.34
CA SER A 496 -30.73 -5.93 -13.20
C SER A 496 -29.97 -6.00 -11.89
N GLN A 497 -30.64 -5.73 -10.75
CA GLN A 497 -30.03 -5.81 -9.44
C GLN A 497 -29.55 -7.24 -9.12
N ASP A 498 -30.31 -8.26 -9.51
CA ASP A 498 -29.92 -9.65 -9.29
C ASP A 498 -28.71 -10.07 -10.13
N GLU A 499 -28.63 -9.58 -11.38
CA GLU A 499 -27.45 -9.81 -12.23
C GLU A 499 -26.23 -9.09 -11.66
N LEU A 500 -26.39 -7.85 -11.16
CA LEU A 500 -25.33 -7.10 -10.51
C LEU A 500 -24.76 -7.88 -9.33
N ILE A 501 -25.62 -8.39 -8.44
CA ILE A 501 -25.20 -9.18 -7.28
C ILE A 501 -24.46 -10.44 -7.76
N ARG A 502 -25.00 -11.20 -8.71
CA ARG A 502 -24.32 -12.42 -9.21
C ARG A 502 -22.95 -12.12 -9.79
N LEU A 503 -22.80 -11.04 -10.57
CA LEU A 503 -21.51 -10.66 -11.16
C LEU A 503 -20.52 -10.15 -10.13
N ASP A 504 -20.98 -9.44 -9.09
CA ASP A 504 -20.17 -9.02 -7.96
C ASP A 504 -19.60 -10.23 -7.20
N LEU A 505 -20.47 -11.20 -6.83
CA LEU A 505 -20.05 -12.44 -6.17
C LEU A 505 -19.10 -13.28 -7.06
N LEU A 506 -19.35 -13.32 -8.35
CA LEU A 506 -18.49 -14.05 -9.31
C LEU A 506 -17.10 -13.41 -9.42
N ALA A 507 -17.03 -12.07 -9.41
CA ALA A 507 -15.77 -11.33 -9.42
C ALA A 507 -14.92 -11.65 -8.20
N GLN A 508 -15.52 -11.59 -7.02
CA GLN A 508 -14.81 -11.91 -5.78
C GLN A 508 -14.42 -13.37 -5.67
N THR A 509 -15.24 -14.28 -6.23
CA THR A 509 -14.84 -15.70 -6.32
C THR A 509 -13.56 -15.85 -7.14
N ALA A 510 -13.43 -15.15 -8.26
CA ALA A 510 -12.20 -15.17 -9.06
C ALA A 510 -10.98 -14.61 -8.28
N VAL A 511 -11.16 -13.53 -7.54
CA VAL A 511 -10.10 -12.94 -6.69
C VAL A 511 -9.70 -13.90 -5.57
N MET A 512 -10.64 -14.38 -4.78
CA MET A 512 -10.38 -15.18 -3.58
C MET A 512 -9.91 -16.60 -3.89
N THR A 513 -10.19 -17.14 -5.09
CA THR A 513 -9.68 -18.46 -5.52
C THR A 513 -8.39 -18.38 -6.33
N SER A 514 -7.84 -17.18 -6.58
CA SER A 514 -6.55 -16.99 -7.23
C SER A 514 -5.39 -17.28 -6.29
N GLN A 515 -4.19 -17.50 -6.85
CA GLN A 515 -2.96 -17.76 -6.10
C GLN A 515 -2.25 -16.50 -5.64
N GLY A 516 -2.63 -15.31 -6.15
CA GLY A 516 -2.14 -14.01 -5.68
C GLY A 516 -2.65 -13.66 -4.28
N VAL A 517 -2.14 -12.59 -3.70
CA VAL A 517 -2.60 -12.04 -2.43
C VAL A 517 -3.90 -11.28 -2.67
N PRO A 518 -5.04 -11.70 -2.11
CA PRO A 518 -6.31 -11.02 -2.36
C PRO A 518 -6.39 -9.66 -1.66
N PHE A 519 -6.93 -8.71 -2.40
CA PHE A 519 -7.14 -7.35 -1.97
C PHE A 519 -8.55 -6.92 -2.35
N MET A 520 -9.27 -6.27 -1.45
CA MET A 520 -10.64 -5.80 -1.67
C MET A 520 -10.85 -4.40 -1.11
N LEU A 521 -11.63 -3.59 -1.80
CA LEU A 521 -12.06 -2.28 -1.36
C LEU A 521 -13.13 -2.41 -0.26
N SER A 522 -13.02 -1.62 0.81
CA SER A 522 -14.06 -1.56 1.86
C SER A 522 -15.43 -1.21 1.28
N GLY A 523 -16.42 -2.01 1.66
CA GLY A 523 -17.80 -1.86 1.22
C GLY A 523 -18.16 -2.66 -0.04
N GLU A 524 -17.24 -3.37 -0.71
CA GLU A 524 -17.61 -4.30 -1.77
C GLU A 524 -18.59 -5.35 -1.24
N GLU A 525 -18.37 -5.84 -0.02
CA GLU A 525 -19.27 -6.75 0.71
C GLU A 525 -20.63 -6.15 1.05
N LEU A 526 -20.80 -4.84 0.80
CA LEU A 526 -22.03 -4.05 1.00
C LEU A 526 -22.57 -3.49 -0.33
N LEU A 527 -22.07 -3.95 -1.49
CA LEU A 527 -22.39 -3.39 -2.81
C LEU A 527 -22.13 -1.87 -2.87
N ARG A 528 -20.94 -1.45 -2.47
CA ARG A 528 -20.52 -0.05 -2.43
C ARG A 528 -20.70 0.63 -3.79
N THR A 529 -21.23 1.84 -3.76
CA THR A 529 -21.32 2.75 -4.90
C THR A 529 -20.74 4.10 -4.54
N LYS A 530 -20.00 4.71 -5.44
CA LYS A 530 -19.60 6.11 -5.44
C LYS A 530 -20.44 6.92 -6.44
N GLN A 531 -21.64 6.42 -6.76
CA GLN A 531 -22.64 7.05 -7.65
C GLN A 531 -22.11 7.30 -9.08
N GLY A 532 -21.18 6.46 -9.53
CA GLY A 532 -20.56 6.57 -10.87
C GLY A 532 -19.45 7.61 -10.97
N VAL A 533 -18.98 8.15 -9.85
CA VAL A 533 -17.83 9.07 -9.85
C VAL A 533 -16.55 8.28 -10.07
N HIS A 534 -15.84 8.59 -11.16
CA HIS A 534 -14.61 7.92 -11.56
C HIS A 534 -13.45 8.25 -10.60
N ASN A 535 -13.19 9.53 -10.36
CA ASN A 535 -12.14 9.97 -9.43
C ASN A 535 -12.76 10.79 -8.30
N SER A 536 -12.86 10.21 -7.11
CA SER A 536 -13.60 10.76 -5.98
C SER A 536 -12.72 11.33 -4.86
N PHE A 537 -11.41 11.61 -5.14
CA PHE A 537 -10.40 11.96 -4.13
C PHE A 537 -10.75 13.17 -3.25
N GLU A 538 -11.52 14.13 -3.78
CA GLU A 538 -12.00 15.32 -3.06
C GLU A 538 -13.54 15.45 -3.08
N SER A 539 -14.24 14.39 -3.52
CA SER A 539 -15.71 14.36 -3.50
C SER A 539 -16.23 14.30 -2.05
N PRO A 540 -17.40 14.85 -1.77
CA PRO A 540 -17.93 14.89 -0.40
C PRO A 540 -18.23 13.50 0.16
N ASP A 541 -18.41 13.42 1.49
CA ASP A 541 -18.78 12.17 2.18
C ASP A 541 -20.00 11.47 1.57
N SER A 542 -20.96 12.23 1.02
CA SER A 542 -22.15 11.67 0.36
C SER A 542 -21.84 10.75 -0.83
N ILE A 543 -20.68 10.93 -1.46
CA ILE A 543 -20.17 10.10 -2.53
C ILE A 543 -19.30 8.95 -1.98
N ASN A 544 -18.41 9.26 -1.05
CA ASN A 544 -17.36 8.34 -0.61
C ASN A 544 -17.77 7.37 0.52
N ARG A 545 -18.72 7.77 1.38
CA ARG A 545 -19.15 6.99 2.56
C ARG A 545 -19.71 5.62 2.23
N LEU A 546 -19.53 4.65 3.12
CA LEU A 546 -20.25 3.38 3.06
C LEU A 546 -21.72 3.54 3.42
N ASP A 547 -22.61 2.85 2.71
CA ASP A 547 -24.01 2.71 3.14
C ASP A 547 -24.20 1.44 3.98
N TRP A 548 -24.02 1.56 5.28
CA TRP A 548 -24.12 0.47 6.24
C TRP A 548 -25.48 -0.24 6.25
N ARG A 549 -26.56 0.43 5.78
CA ARG A 549 -27.90 -0.18 5.64
C ARG A 549 -27.91 -1.31 4.62
N ASN A 550 -26.94 -1.36 3.72
CA ASN A 550 -26.83 -2.43 2.75
C ASN A 550 -26.46 -3.77 3.38
N LYS A 551 -25.86 -3.79 4.58
CA LYS A 551 -25.60 -5.03 5.33
C LYS A 551 -26.92 -5.75 5.69
N GLU A 552 -27.96 -4.98 5.99
CA GLU A 552 -29.31 -5.50 6.27
C GLU A 552 -30.13 -5.70 4.99
N ARG A 553 -29.95 -4.84 3.98
CA ARG A 553 -30.68 -4.91 2.70
C ARG A 553 -30.22 -6.08 1.83
N TYR A 554 -28.94 -6.42 1.86
CA TYR A 554 -28.29 -7.46 1.04
C TYR A 554 -27.46 -8.41 1.92
N PRO A 555 -28.05 -9.05 2.95
CA PRO A 555 -27.28 -9.87 3.90
C PRO A 555 -26.60 -11.07 3.24
N GLN A 556 -27.16 -11.56 2.13
CA GLN A 556 -26.58 -12.65 1.33
C GLN A 556 -25.23 -12.27 0.71
N VAL A 557 -25.00 -11.00 0.38
CA VAL A 557 -23.72 -10.53 -0.20
C VAL A 557 -22.65 -10.58 0.90
N PHE A 558 -22.88 -9.96 2.04
CA PHE A 558 -21.95 -9.99 3.16
C PHE A 558 -21.63 -11.44 3.59
N LYS A 559 -22.67 -12.28 3.68
CA LYS A 559 -22.47 -13.69 4.03
C LYS A 559 -21.59 -14.41 3.01
N TYR A 560 -21.83 -14.22 1.71
CA TYR A 560 -21.03 -14.86 0.66
C TYR A 560 -19.56 -14.46 0.73
N TYR A 561 -19.28 -13.16 0.92
CA TYR A 561 -17.91 -12.67 1.07
C TYR A 561 -17.22 -13.28 2.30
N SER A 562 -17.91 -13.33 3.43
CA SER A 562 -17.39 -13.95 4.65
C SER A 562 -17.09 -15.43 4.47
N ASP A 563 -18.02 -16.18 3.87
CA ASP A 563 -17.85 -17.63 3.61
C ASP A 563 -16.72 -17.87 2.60
N LEU A 564 -16.59 -17.02 1.58
CA LEU A 564 -15.54 -17.12 0.56
C LEU A 564 -14.15 -16.87 1.14
N ILE A 565 -14.03 -15.89 2.03
CA ILE A 565 -12.80 -15.62 2.76
C ILE A 565 -12.46 -16.78 3.70
N ALA A 566 -13.46 -17.33 4.41
CA ALA A 566 -13.30 -18.50 5.25
C ALA A 566 -12.81 -19.71 4.44
N LEU A 567 -13.45 -20.00 3.30
CA LEU A 567 -13.04 -21.07 2.38
C LEU A 567 -11.57 -20.93 1.98
N ARG A 568 -11.14 -19.73 1.55
CA ARG A 568 -9.73 -19.50 1.21
C ARG A 568 -8.79 -19.73 2.40
N ARG A 569 -9.17 -19.28 3.59
CA ARG A 569 -8.34 -19.40 4.79
C ARG A 569 -8.27 -20.83 5.31
N ASN A 570 -9.36 -21.60 5.16
CA ASN A 570 -9.42 -23.00 5.57
C ASN A 570 -8.62 -23.90 4.61
N HIS A 571 -8.57 -23.57 3.31
CA HIS A 571 -8.01 -24.41 2.27
C HIS A 571 -6.67 -23.86 1.72
N PRO A 572 -5.51 -24.42 2.14
CA PRO A 572 -4.20 -24.04 1.66
C PRO A 572 -4.01 -24.14 0.14
N ALA A 573 -4.82 -24.95 -0.53
CA ALA A 573 -4.80 -25.09 -1.99
C ALA A 573 -5.00 -23.75 -2.73
N PHE A 574 -5.77 -22.81 -2.17
CA PHE A 574 -6.01 -21.48 -2.76
C PHE A 574 -4.88 -20.48 -2.50
N ARG A 575 -3.85 -20.82 -1.72
CA ARG A 575 -2.80 -19.92 -1.27
C ARG A 575 -1.44 -20.61 -1.17
N LEU A 576 -1.03 -21.24 -2.27
CA LEU A 576 0.18 -22.07 -2.33
C LEU A 576 1.47 -21.29 -2.05
N GLY A 577 1.53 -19.99 -2.41
CA GLY A 577 2.65 -19.11 -2.12
C GLY A 577 3.97 -19.39 -2.85
N ASP A 578 4.04 -20.48 -3.62
CA ASP A 578 5.22 -20.95 -4.34
C ASP A 578 4.87 -21.25 -5.80
N ALA A 579 5.65 -20.70 -6.72
CA ALA A 579 5.40 -20.83 -8.15
C ALA A 579 5.53 -22.27 -8.68
N ASN A 580 6.40 -23.10 -8.08
CA ASN A 580 6.54 -24.49 -8.47
C ASN A 580 5.34 -25.31 -8.00
N LEU A 581 4.82 -25.01 -6.81
CA LEU A 581 3.59 -25.64 -6.33
C LEU A 581 2.40 -25.27 -7.20
N VAL A 582 2.27 -23.99 -7.60
CA VAL A 582 1.21 -23.58 -8.53
C VAL A 582 1.32 -24.32 -9.85
N ARG A 583 2.48 -24.33 -10.49
CA ARG A 583 2.69 -25.08 -11.76
C ARG A 583 2.42 -26.58 -11.65
N LYS A 584 2.66 -27.17 -10.49
CA LYS A 584 2.45 -28.60 -10.24
C LYS A 584 1.00 -28.96 -9.98
N HIS A 585 0.30 -28.11 -9.22
CA HIS A 585 -1.01 -28.45 -8.66
C HIS A 585 -2.17 -27.75 -9.36
N LEU A 586 -1.99 -26.58 -10.00
CA LEU A 586 -3.03 -25.90 -10.72
C LEU A 586 -3.05 -26.33 -12.20
N GLU A 587 -4.22 -26.72 -12.69
CA GLU A 587 -4.46 -27.11 -14.08
C GLU A 587 -5.75 -26.48 -14.59
N PHE A 588 -5.68 -25.73 -15.69
CA PHE A 588 -6.88 -25.23 -16.36
C PHE A 588 -7.54 -26.36 -17.15
N LEU A 589 -8.85 -26.51 -16.96
CA LEU A 589 -9.68 -27.49 -17.65
C LEU A 589 -10.22 -26.91 -18.96
N ASP A 590 -10.53 -27.81 -19.89
CA ASP A 590 -11.22 -27.42 -21.14
C ASP A 590 -12.66 -26.98 -20.81
N ALA A 591 -13.01 -25.78 -21.24
CA ALA A 591 -14.30 -25.16 -20.95
C ALA A 591 -14.86 -24.41 -22.14
N PRO A 592 -16.17 -24.19 -22.24
CA PRO A 592 -16.78 -23.40 -23.30
C PRO A 592 -16.17 -21.98 -23.36
N SER A 593 -16.09 -21.41 -24.57
CA SER A 593 -15.54 -20.06 -24.78
C SER A 593 -16.09 -19.07 -23.75
N GLY A 594 -15.20 -18.38 -23.03
CA GLY A 594 -15.51 -17.40 -22.03
C GLY A 594 -15.72 -17.93 -20.61
N VAL A 595 -15.88 -19.21 -20.44
CA VAL A 595 -15.90 -19.85 -19.14
C VAL A 595 -14.46 -20.14 -18.72
N VAL A 596 -14.13 -19.91 -17.43
CA VAL A 596 -12.83 -20.28 -16.87
C VAL A 596 -13.05 -21.41 -15.89
N ALA A 597 -12.34 -22.53 -16.10
CA ALA A 597 -12.38 -23.66 -15.20
C ALA A 597 -10.97 -24.13 -14.89
N PHE A 598 -10.69 -24.39 -13.62
CA PHE A 598 -9.40 -24.92 -13.19
C PHE A 598 -9.54 -25.89 -12.02
N MET A 599 -8.54 -26.71 -11.84
CA MET A 599 -8.46 -27.70 -10.78
C MET A 599 -7.16 -27.51 -9.99
N LEU A 600 -7.30 -27.51 -8.67
CA LEU A 600 -6.21 -27.64 -7.72
C LEU A 600 -6.15 -29.12 -7.32
N LYS A 601 -5.10 -29.84 -7.71
CA LYS A 601 -5.05 -31.31 -7.68
C LYS A 601 -4.05 -31.86 -6.68
N ASN A 602 -4.29 -33.09 -6.25
CA ASN A 602 -3.37 -33.90 -5.45
C ASN A 602 -2.99 -33.27 -4.10
N TYR A 603 -4.00 -32.90 -3.28
CA TYR A 603 -3.81 -32.31 -1.96
C TYR A 603 -2.89 -31.07 -2.01
N ALA A 604 -3.20 -30.15 -2.92
CA ALA A 604 -2.40 -28.93 -3.15
C ALA A 604 -2.19 -28.18 -1.84
N GLY A 605 -0.94 -27.77 -1.54
CA GLY A 605 -0.64 -27.09 -0.28
C GLY A 605 -0.82 -27.95 0.99
N ARG A 606 -0.96 -29.26 0.88
CA ARG A 606 -1.34 -30.21 1.93
C ARG A 606 -2.77 -29.99 2.43
N ASP A 607 -3.66 -29.60 1.52
CA ASP A 607 -5.08 -29.48 1.79
C ASP A 607 -5.70 -30.82 2.13
N ASP A 608 -6.80 -30.81 2.90
CA ASP A 608 -7.54 -32.02 3.23
C ASP A 608 -8.34 -32.56 2.03
N TRP A 609 -8.67 -31.70 1.08
CA TRP A 609 -9.33 -32.06 -0.17
C TRP A 609 -8.34 -32.53 -1.22
N ARG A 610 -8.60 -33.67 -1.82
CA ARG A 610 -7.69 -34.22 -2.82
C ARG A 610 -7.61 -33.37 -4.09
N ASN A 611 -8.77 -32.99 -4.61
CA ASN A 611 -8.89 -32.11 -5.75
C ASN A 611 -10.00 -31.09 -5.51
N ILE A 612 -9.76 -29.86 -5.92
CA ILE A 612 -10.75 -28.78 -5.89
C ILE A 612 -10.95 -28.29 -7.33
N ILE A 613 -12.17 -28.26 -7.80
CA ILE A 613 -12.50 -27.71 -9.12
C ILE A 613 -13.26 -26.41 -8.93
N VAL A 614 -12.79 -25.35 -9.58
CA VAL A 614 -13.45 -24.04 -9.62
C VAL A 614 -13.89 -23.77 -11.07
N ILE A 615 -15.16 -23.44 -11.26
CA ILE A 615 -15.71 -23.10 -12.56
C ILE A 615 -16.41 -21.75 -12.45
N LEU A 616 -16.02 -20.81 -13.31
CA LEU A 616 -16.49 -19.43 -13.31
C LEU A 616 -17.26 -19.20 -14.63
N ASN A 617 -18.56 -18.97 -14.55
CA ASN A 617 -19.43 -18.75 -15.72
C ASN A 617 -19.95 -17.30 -15.76
N PRO A 618 -19.44 -16.42 -16.65
CA PRO A 618 -19.93 -15.04 -16.77
C PRO A 618 -21.17 -14.93 -17.68
N LYS A 619 -21.57 -16.01 -18.35
CA LYS A 619 -22.64 -15.99 -19.34
C LYS A 619 -24.01 -15.92 -18.69
N ARG A 620 -24.98 -15.36 -19.41
CA ARG A 620 -26.41 -15.35 -19.04
C ARG A 620 -27.12 -16.67 -19.32
N GLU A 621 -26.38 -17.73 -19.65
CA GLU A 621 -26.89 -19.06 -19.95
C GLU A 621 -26.21 -20.13 -19.08
N LEU A 622 -26.92 -21.21 -18.81
CA LEU A 622 -26.38 -22.40 -18.18
C LEU A 622 -25.31 -23.02 -19.11
N VAL A 623 -24.16 -23.37 -18.54
CA VAL A 623 -23.06 -24.00 -19.29
C VAL A 623 -22.77 -25.39 -18.78
N THR A 624 -22.34 -26.28 -19.67
CA THR A 624 -21.85 -27.61 -19.32
C THR A 624 -20.34 -27.64 -19.48
N VAL A 625 -19.63 -28.11 -18.44
CA VAL A 625 -18.18 -28.23 -18.41
C VAL A 625 -17.77 -29.68 -18.20
N ASN A 626 -16.75 -30.13 -18.91
CA ASN A 626 -16.15 -31.44 -18.71
C ASN A 626 -15.24 -31.41 -17.48
N ILE A 627 -15.37 -32.39 -16.59
CA ILE A 627 -14.55 -32.55 -15.40
C ILE A 627 -13.97 -33.95 -15.30
N PRO A 628 -12.89 -34.20 -14.61
CA PRO A 628 -12.41 -35.56 -14.35
C PRO A 628 -13.48 -36.41 -13.68
N LYS A 629 -13.55 -37.70 -14.03
CA LYS A 629 -14.54 -38.59 -13.47
C LYS A 629 -14.27 -38.91 -12.01
N ALA A 630 -15.08 -38.38 -11.13
CA ALA A 630 -15.09 -38.68 -9.68
C ALA A 630 -16.47 -38.42 -9.08
N MET A 631 -16.58 -38.66 -7.78
CA MET A 631 -17.72 -38.18 -6.99
C MET A 631 -17.25 -36.90 -6.29
N TYR A 632 -17.92 -35.81 -6.55
CA TYR A 632 -17.59 -34.50 -6.00
C TYR A 632 -18.68 -34.03 -5.02
N THR A 633 -18.25 -33.39 -3.95
CA THR A 633 -19.10 -32.59 -3.07
C THR A 633 -19.22 -31.18 -3.65
N VAL A 634 -20.43 -30.62 -3.65
CA VAL A 634 -20.69 -29.23 -4.06
C VAL A 634 -20.47 -28.33 -2.87
N VAL A 635 -19.47 -27.40 -2.98
CA VAL A 635 -19.12 -26.43 -1.94
C VAL A 635 -19.72 -25.06 -2.23
N CYS A 636 -19.62 -24.60 -3.46
CA CYS A 636 -20.19 -23.32 -3.90
C CYS A 636 -21.12 -23.54 -5.09
N LYS A 637 -22.33 -23.01 -5.00
CA LYS A 637 -23.32 -23.07 -6.08
C LYS A 637 -24.36 -21.96 -5.91
N ASP A 638 -24.73 -21.31 -7.01
CA ASP A 638 -25.84 -20.33 -7.08
C ASP A 638 -25.77 -19.19 -6.05
N GLY A 639 -24.52 -18.73 -5.71
CA GLY A 639 -24.30 -17.65 -4.76
C GLY A 639 -24.36 -18.10 -3.29
N GLU A 640 -24.25 -19.38 -3.02
CA GLU A 640 -24.14 -19.94 -1.68
C GLU A 640 -22.88 -20.79 -1.53
N ILE A 641 -22.23 -20.70 -0.37
CA ILE A 641 -21.05 -21.51 0.01
C ILE A 641 -21.40 -22.31 1.25
N ASN A 642 -21.13 -23.63 1.19
CA ASN A 642 -21.32 -24.55 2.30
C ASN A 642 -20.26 -25.67 2.25
N GLU A 643 -19.24 -25.58 3.09
CA GLU A 643 -18.19 -26.61 3.20
C GLU A 643 -18.71 -27.94 3.75
N ASP A 644 -19.79 -27.92 4.55
CA ASP A 644 -20.45 -29.10 5.12
C ASP A 644 -21.55 -29.69 4.21
N SER A 645 -21.58 -29.28 2.94
CA SER A 645 -22.61 -29.71 2.00
C SER A 645 -22.64 -31.22 1.79
N THR A 646 -23.83 -31.79 1.71
CA THR A 646 -24.05 -33.18 1.38
C THR A 646 -24.43 -33.39 -0.10
N GLU A 647 -24.58 -32.33 -0.88
CA GLU A 647 -24.87 -32.42 -2.30
C GLU A 647 -23.69 -33.05 -3.06
N LYS A 648 -23.97 -34.09 -3.83
CA LYS A 648 -22.94 -34.85 -4.56
C LYS A 648 -23.22 -34.81 -6.05
N ILE A 649 -22.16 -34.66 -6.84
CA ILE A 649 -22.17 -34.80 -8.29
C ILE A 649 -21.26 -35.96 -8.69
N PHE A 650 -21.77 -36.86 -9.50
CA PHE A 650 -20.98 -37.98 -10.04
C PHE A 650 -20.98 -37.93 -11.56
N GLY A 651 -19.81 -37.99 -12.17
CA GLY A 651 -19.71 -38.05 -13.62
C GLY A 651 -18.46 -37.41 -14.22
N ARG A 652 -18.55 -37.13 -15.50
CA ARG A 652 -17.52 -36.46 -16.31
C ARG A 652 -17.95 -35.07 -16.78
N ARG A 653 -19.11 -34.63 -16.35
CA ARG A 653 -19.70 -33.33 -16.73
C ARG A 653 -20.49 -32.76 -15.58
N THR A 654 -20.47 -31.45 -15.49
CA THR A 654 -21.32 -30.72 -14.57
C THR A 654 -21.89 -29.50 -15.26
N THR A 655 -22.97 -28.95 -14.71
CA THR A 655 -23.57 -27.71 -15.20
C THR A 655 -23.34 -26.58 -14.21
N VAL A 656 -23.16 -25.37 -14.74
CA VAL A 656 -22.97 -24.14 -13.96
C VAL A 656 -24.01 -23.12 -14.38
N SER A 657 -24.71 -22.59 -13.39
CA SER A 657 -25.77 -21.60 -13.60
C SER A 657 -25.28 -20.30 -14.24
N PRO A 658 -26.17 -19.50 -14.81
CA PRO A 658 -25.81 -18.21 -15.40
C PRO A 658 -25.15 -17.27 -14.39
N GLN A 659 -24.07 -16.59 -14.79
CA GLN A 659 -23.38 -15.55 -14.02
C GLN A 659 -23.05 -16.03 -12.58
N SER A 660 -22.48 -17.24 -12.46
CA SER A 660 -22.19 -17.83 -11.16
C SER A 660 -20.90 -18.65 -11.15
N ALA A 661 -20.46 -18.97 -9.96
CA ALA A 661 -19.37 -19.89 -9.71
C ALA A 661 -19.90 -21.26 -9.25
N LEU A 662 -19.14 -22.32 -9.53
CA LEU A 662 -19.31 -23.65 -8.96
C LEU A 662 -17.96 -24.10 -8.41
N ILE A 663 -17.94 -24.48 -7.12
CA ILE A 663 -16.74 -25.05 -6.49
C ILE A 663 -17.09 -26.46 -6.01
N LEU A 664 -16.25 -27.41 -6.40
CA LEU A 664 -16.41 -28.84 -6.12
C LEU A 664 -15.14 -29.39 -5.48
N HIS A 665 -15.27 -30.37 -4.61
CA HIS A 665 -14.12 -31.16 -4.14
C HIS A 665 -14.40 -32.66 -4.10
N ASP A 666 -13.31 -33.49 -4.13
CA ASP A 666 -13.37 -34.94 -3.93
C ASP A 666 -12.40 -35.43 -2.85
#